data_a26db92fe42cf663ef08660a2b6df035
#
_entry.id   a26db92fe42cf663ef08660a2b6df035
#
_cell.length_a   1.000
_cell.length_b   1.000
_cell.length_c   1.000
_cell.angle_alpha   90.00
_cell.angle_beta   90.00
_cell.angle_gamma   90.00
#
_symmetry.space_group_name_H-M   'P 1'
#
loop_
_entity.id
_entity.type
_entity.pdbx_description
1 polymer ?
#
loop_
_entity_poly.entity_id
_entity_poly.type
_entity_poly.pdbx_seq_one_letter_code
_entity_poly.pdbx_strand_id
1 'polypeptide(L)'
;MSGTIGGVDRGILEREPELARLASAAREAADGAGSVALVLGEAGIGKSSLVKAMPDRLPPGTRILLGQCDDLATRRPLGPFRDLVGSVGTELARAVTEGGDRHRVYEALQGELAGVPHPAVLVVEDVHWADEASLDALRFLVRRMHRLPAVLVLTYRDDELSREHPLRHLLGEASRTDRVHRLPLARLSKSAVHQLSSASRLDPAQVYEVTSGNPFFVTEVLAAGGTGGVPPTVVDAVLARLRGLDGRTVDALEQLAVVPSAVERPLVDALLTGGVAVLAAAEQRGLLSVTPERVAFRHELIRRAVADSLPAARRIDLNRDVLTALMLRPGSDPARVVHHATQAGDQDAIARYGPRAARDATEAGAHREAAAQLRLVLRQRHRYTPAELADLLERYAVECYTVADSVEAVAAQRDAVALRRSLGDTLTLGADLRWLSRIHWWAGHAEEAQEAAREAIAVLEHAGDDRLLALALSNTAQLRMLSDRYAEAIEHGERAIALARRADDPAILAHALNNVGTARWRSGDPDGRRQVEESLAVALAAGEVEHACRSYANIIWSLLDNLRYAEADRYLPPALELADRAEHLGFLNYLHVEQAMRRLAAADWDDAEREAEYGMHDFVPARCPALTVLARVRVRRGRPGADELLTQAGEIAVRTGELQRTGPVAAARAEAAWLRGDHAGVIEAAEPVHAQAAHLDYGPYRAELGYWLSKVGHPVAADDSDHPYALQAAGEWKRAADLWQQAGCRYEHAAALAESPAPADKLTALAELDALGAEPLARLVRTELRTLGVRRVPRGPHAATRGNPGGLTERQLQVVRLLVDGLTNPEIADRLVVSVRTVDNHVRAVLEKLDAPTRGQAAVRATELGLLPYGET
;
A
#
# COMPACT_ATOMS: atom_id res chain seq x y z
N MET A 1 -20.40 -9.54 -42.12
CA MET A 1 -21.77 -9.30 -42.66
C MET A 1 -22.71 -9.31 -41.46
N SER A 2 -23.26 -8.14 -41.16
CA SER A 2 -24.24 -7.92 -40.09
C SER A 2 -25.52 -8.67 -40.37
N GLY A 3 -25.91 -9.62 -39.54
CA GLY A 3 -27.22 -10.25 -39.51
C GLY A 3 -28.14 -9.51 -38.57
N THR A 4 -28.92 -8.56 -39.12
CA THR A 4 -29.94 -7.79 -38.42
C THR A 4 -31.14 -8.71 -38.10
N ILE A 5 -31.47 -8.93 -36.84
CA ILE A 5 -32.77 -9.37 -36.41
C ILE A 5 -33.43 -8.24 -35.63
N GLY A 6 -34.45 -7.58 -36.24
CA GLY A 6 -35.37 -6.63 -35.60
C GLY A 6 -34.72 -5.33 -35.13
N GLY A 7 -34.62 -4.35 -36.04
CA GLY A 7 -34.06 -3.03 -35.82
C GLY A 7 -34.67 -2.27 -34.64
N VAL A 8 -33.90 -2.07 -33.63
CA VAL A 8 -33.74 -0.81 -32.90
C VAL A 8 -32.31 -0.82 -32.43
N ASP A 9 -31.53 0.13 -32.85
CA ASP A 9 -30.22 0.47 -32.25
C ASP A 9 -30.52 0.93 -30.81
N ARG A 10 -30.55 -0.01 -29.87
CA ARG A 10 -30.79 0.27 -28.45
C ARG A 10 -29.51 0.78 -27.85
N GLY A 11 -29.23 2.06 -28.08
CA GLY A 11 -28.19 2.79 -27.37
C GLY A 11 -28.25 2.51 -25.87
N ILE A 12 -27.10 2.49 -25.20
CA ILE A 12 -27.03 2.35 -23.73
C ILE A 12 -27.83 3.50 -23.11
N LEU A 13 -28.84 3.15 -22.28
CA LEU A 13 -29.68 4.14 -21.61
C LEU A 13 -29.00 4.68 -20.34
N GLU A 14 -29.13 5.99 -20.15
CA GLU A 14 -28.66 6.66 -18.90
C GLU A 14 -27.17 6.46 -18.62
N ARG A 15 -26.30 6.51 -19.66
CA ARG A 15 -24.84 6.41 -19.54
C ARG A 15 -24.11 7.49 -20.34
N GLU A 16 -24.84 8.46 -20.87
CA GLU A 16 -24.25 9.57 -21.63
C GLU A 16 -23.24 10.40 -20.84
N PRO A 17 -23.47 10.73 -19.54
CA PRO A 17 -22.51 11.49 -18.74
C PRO A 17 -21.17 10.76 -18.60
N GLU A 18 -21.20 9.45 -18.31
CA GLU A 18 -20.00 8.63 -18.13
C GLU A 18 -19.25 8.47 -19.46
N LEU A 19 -19.96 8.21 -20.57
CA LEU A 19 -19.36 8.14 -21.91
C LEU A 19 -18.73 9.47 -22.32
N ALA A 20 -19.41 10.60 -22.03
CA ALA A 20 -18.88 11.94 -22.33
C ALA A 20 -17.61 12.23 -21.53
N ARG A 21 -17.55 11.78 -20.26
CA ARG A 21 -16.38 11.92 -19.39
C ARG A 21 -15.20 11.10 -19.93
N LEU A 22 -15.42 9.86 -20.33
CA LEU A 22 -14.39 9.00 -20.90
C LEU A 22 -13.88 9.57 -22.24
N ALA A 23 -14.78 10.09 -23.09
CA ALA A 23 -14.40 10.76 -24.33
C ALA A 23 -13.61 12.05 -24.08
N SER A 24 -13.92 12.83 -23.03
CA SER A 24 -13.14 14.00 -22.63
C SER A 24 -11.74 13.61 -22.18
N ALA A 25 -11.64 12.60 -21.30
CA ALA A 25 -10.37 12.07 -20.82
C ALA A 25 -9.46 11.62 -21.99
N ALA A 26 -10.03 10.94 -22.99
CA ALA A 26 -9.25 10.50 -24.15
C ALA A 26 -8.78 11.68 -25.04
N ARG A 27 -9.57 12.76 -25.17
CA ARG A 27 -9.14 13.98 -25.87
C ARG A 27 -8.00 14.69 -25.11
N GLU A 28 -8.11 14.81 -23.80
CA GLU A 28 -7.07 15.38 -22.94
C GLU A 28 -5.78 14.54 -22.98
N ALA A 29 -5.90 13.22 -23.06
CA ALA A 29 -4.77 12.32 -23.22
C ALA A 29 -4.07 12.50 -24.57
N ALA A 30 -4.80 12.82 -25.65
CA ALA A 30 -4.19 13.16 -26.95
C ALA A 30 -3.29 14.40 -26.87
N ASP A 31 -3.60 15.32 -25.96
CA ASP A 31 -2.79 16.52 -25.66
C ASP A 31 -1.66 16.24 -24.63
N GLY A 32 -1.39 14.98 -24.31
CA GLY A 32 -0.33 14.55 -23.39
C GLY A 32 -0.73 14.53 -21.91
N ALA A 33 -2.00 14.75 -21.59
CA ALA A 33 -2.50 14.83 -20.23
C ALA A 33 -3.37 13.60 -19.88
N GLY A 34 -2.72 12.49 -19.57
CA GLY A 34 -3.40 11.24 -19.27
C GLY A 34 -4.15 11.26 -17.94
N SER A 35 -5.03 10.28 -17.77
CA SER A 35 -5.92 10.19 -16.59
C SER A 35 -6.32 8.75 -16.27
N VAL A 36 -6.92 8.56 -15.08
CA VAL A 36 -7.47 7.28 -14.62
C VAL A 36 -8.99 7.41 -14.46
N ALA A 37 -9.74 6.46 -15.00
CA ALA A 37 -11.20 6.37 -14.83
C ALA A 37 -11.55 5.12 -14.04
N LEU A 38 -12.15 5.30 -12.87
CA LEU A 38 -12.62 4.24 -11.97
C LEU A 38 -14.12 4.03 -12.17
N VAL A 39 -14.50 2.97 -12.88
CA VAL A 39 -15.90 2.62 -13.13
C VAL A 39 -16.36 1.61 -12.09
N LEU A 40 -17.25 2.01 -11.22
CA LEU A 40 -17.67 1.19 -10.07
C LEU A 40 -19.19 0.96 -10.03
N GLY A 41 -19.58 -0.11 -9.37
CA GLY A 41 -20.97 -0.46 -9.12
C GLY A 41 -21.19 -1.97 -9.10
N GLU A 42 -22.37 -2.37 -8.65
CA GLU A 42 -22.75 -3.77 -8.42
C GLU A 42 -22.68 -4.66 -9.66
N ALA A 43 -22.77 -5.97 -9.44
CA ALA A 43 -22.83 -6.93 -10.54
C ALA A 43 -24.05 -6.66 -11.45
N GLY A 44 -23.84 -6.66 -12.78
CA GLY A 44 -24.93 -6.45 -13.74
C GLY A 44 -25.33 -4.99 -14.00
N ILE A 45 -24.71 -4.01 -13.33
CA ILE A 45 -25.04 -2.59 -13.48
C ILE A 45 -24.70 -1.99 -14.86
N GLY A 46 -23.94 -2.71 -15.68
CA GLY A 46 -23.61 -2.29 -17.04
C GLY A 46 -22.19 -1.77 -17.24
N LYS A 47 -21.21 -2.10 -16.36
CA LYS A 47 -19.80 -1.70 -16.51
C LYS A 47 -19.22 -2.13 -17.86
N SER A 48 -19.29 -3.42 -18.17
CA SER A 48 -18.79 -3.96 -19.46
C SER A 48 -19.58 -3.45 -20.66
N SER A 49 -20.86 -3.09 -20.47
CA SER A 49 -21.65 -2.45 -21.54
C SER A 49 -21.16 -1.03 -21.82
N LEU A 50 -20.81 -0.27 -20.79
CA LEU A 50 -20.19 1.05 -20.92
C LEU A 50 -18.86 0.95 -21.66
N VAL A 51 -18.00 -0.01 -21.29
CA VAL A 51 -16.71 -0.28 -21.96
C VAL A 51 -16.92 -0.61 -23.45
N LYS A 52 -17.92 -1.44 -23.78
CA LYS A 52 -18.24 -1.82 -25.19
C LYS A 52 -18.78 -0.67 -26.02
N ALA A 53 -19.50 0.29 -25.44
CA ALA A 53 -20.02 1.45 -26.14
C ALA A 53 -19.03 2.63 -26.23
N MET A 54 -17.98 2.60 -25.42
CA MET A 54 -16.97 3.65 -25.38
C MET A 54 -16.27 3.89 -26.73
N PRO A 55 -15.88 2.87 -27.54
CA PRO A 55 -15.18 3.07 -28.81
C PRO A 55 -15.88 4.04 -29.76
N ASP A 56 -17.23 4.02 -29.83
CA ASP A 56 -18.01 4.87 -30.69
C ASP A 56 -18.00 6.35 -30.31
N ARG A 57 -17.50 6.67 -29.13
CA ARG A 57 -17.46 8.02 -28.56
C ARG A 57 -16.04 8.57 -28.44
N LEU A 58 -15.02 7.73 -28.62
CA LEU A 58 -13.63 8.12 -28.54
C LEU A 58 -13.15 8.85 -29.80
N PRO A 59 -12.08 9.68 -29.72
CA PRO A 59 -11.45 10.29 -30.88
C PRO A 59 -11.09 9.23 -31.93
N PRO A 60 -11.24 9.55 -33.25
CA PRO A 60 -10.84 8.63 -34.31
C PRO A 60 -9.36 8.22 -34.18
N GLY A 61 -9.09 6.93 -34.35
CA GLY A 61 -7.72 6.40 -34.25
C GLY A 61 -7.26 6.06 -32.82
N THR A 62 -8.10 6.27 -31.80
CA THR A 62 -7.79 5.84 -30.43
C THR A 62 -7.57 4.32 -30.38
N ARG A 63 -6.42 3.90 -29.86
CA ARG A 63 -6.10 2.49 -29.65
C ARG A 63 -6.69 1.99 -28.34
N ILE A 64 -7.40 0.89 -28.37
CA ILE A 64 -8.02 0.30 -27.17
C ILE A 64 -7.32 -1.03 -26.88
N LEU A 65 -6.82 -1.16 -25.65
CA LEU A 65 -6.23 -2.36 -25.08
C LEU A 65 -7.17 -2.86 -23.99
N LEU A 66 -7.62 -4.10 -24.08
CA LEU A 66 -8.61 -4.68 -23.16
C LEU A 66 -8.04 -5.93 -22.50
N GLY A 67 -7.82 -5.87 -21.19
CA GLY A 67 -7.50 -7.01 -20.34
C GLY A 67 -8.66 -7.29 -19.37
N GLN A 68 -8.78 -8.53 -18.94
CA GLN A 68 -9.81 -8.96 -18.01
C GLN A 68 -9.19 -9.75 -16.84
N CYS A 69 -9.66 -9.50 -15.62
CA CYS A 69 -9.31 -10.30 -14.47
C CYS A 69 -10.30 -11.45 -14.30
N ASP A 70 -9.79 -12.63 -13.95
CA ASP A 70 -10.56 -13.87 -13.88
C ASP A 70 -10.91 -14.21 -12.41
N ASP A 71 -12.12 -14.72 -12.18
CA ASP A 71 -12.56 -15.27 -10.89
C ASP A 71 -11.98 -16.68 -10.69
N LEU A 72 -10.66 -16.77 -10.49
CA LEU A 72 -9.95 -18.00 -10.22
C LEU A 72 -9.67 -18.16 -8.73
N ALA A 73 -9.77 -19.38 -8.20
CA ALA A 73 -9.40 -19.68 -6.81
C ALA A 73 -7.93 -19.38 -6.52
N THR A 74 -7.06 -19.60 -7.50
CA THR A 74 -5.68 -19.13 -7.55
C THR A 74 -5.53 -18.26 -8.79
N ARG A 75 -5.34 -16.96 -8.57
CA ARG A 75 -5.31 -15.97 -9.63
C ARG A 75 -4.13 -16.17 -10.55
N ARG A 76 -4.30 -15.79 -11.80
CA ARG A 76 -3.29 -15.91 -12.86
C ARG A 76 -2.36 -14.70 -12.84
N PRO A 77 -1.06 -14.86 -12.56
CA PRO A 77 -0.13 -13.73 -12.49
C PRO A 77 -0.11 -12.94 -13.79
N LEU A 78 -0.25 -11.61 -13.70
CA LEU A 78 -0.33 -10.68 -14.83
C LEU A 78 -1.46 -11.04 -15.83
N GLY A 79 -2.53 -11.70 -15.35
CA GLY A 79 -3.65 -12.19 -16.19
C GLY A 79 -4.15 -11.18 -17.22
N PRO A 80 -4.61 -9.98 -16.82
CA PRO A 80 -5.15 -9.00 -17.76
C PRO A 80 -4.12 -8.50 -18.78
N PHE A 81 -2.83 -8.50 -18.45
CA PHE A 81 -1.77 -8.08 -19.37
C PHE A 81 -1.38 -9.19 -20.35
N ARG A 82 -1.49 -10.46 -19.94
CA ARG A 82 -1.35 -11.62 -20.84
C ARG A 82 -2.41 -11.65 -21.94
N ASP A 83 -3.60 -11.14 -21.66
CA ASP A 83 -4.66 -11.04 -22.66
C ASP A 83 -4.32 -10.03 -23.78
N LEU A 84 -3.38 -9.12 -23.53
CA LEU A 84 -2.94 -8.11 -24.50
C LEU A 84 -1.89 -8.62 -25.50
N VAL A 85 -1.25 -9.77 -25.26
CA VAL A 85 -0.05 -10.25 -26.00
C VAL A 85 -0.24 -10.23 -27.53
N GLY A 86 -1.43 -10.48 -28.04
CA GLY A 86 -1.73 -10.40 -29.49
C GLY A 86 -1.97 -8.99 -30.02
N SER A 87 -2.05 -7.97 -29.15
CA SER A 87 -2.48 -6.59 -29.50
C SER A 87 -1.42 -5.53 -29.16
N VAL A 88 -0.30 -5.94 -28.60
CA VAL A 88 0.80 -5.06 -28.14
C VAL A 88 2.10 -5.34 -28.85
N GLY A 89 3.08 -4.43 -28.69
CA GLY A 89 4.43 -4.59 -29.23
C GLY A 89 5.18 -5.80 -28.67
N THR A 90 6.22 -6.23 -29.37
CA THR A 90 7.01 -7.43 -29.03
C THR A 90 7.69 -7.32 -27.68
N GLU A 91 8.03 -6.13 -27.21
CA GLU A 91 8.69 -5.89 -25.93
C GLU A 91 7.75 -6.22 -24.77
N LEU A 92 6.55 -5.65 -24.75
CA LEU A 92 5.56 -5.95 -23.72
C LEU A 92 5.11 -7.41 -23.79
N ALA A 93 4.86 -7.92 -25.02
CA ALA A 93 4.50 -9.32 -25.20
C ALA A 93 5.53 -10.28 -24.59
N ARG A 94 6.82 -10.03 -24.80
CA ARG A 94 7.92 -10.81 -24.21
C ARG A 94 7.99 -10.65 -22.69
N ALA A 95 7.98 -9.40 -22.19
CA ALA A 95 8.07 -9.12 -20.76
C ALA A 95 6.98 -9.84 -19.95
N VAL A 96 5.75 -9.93 -20.50
CA VAL A 96 4.62 -10.59 -19.84
C VAL A 96 4.66 -12.11 -19.97
N THR A 97 5.27 -12.68 -21.04
CA THR A 97 5.27 -14.13 -21.31
C THR A 97 6.51 -14.86 -20.83
N GLU A 98 7.68 -14.22 -20.89
CA GLU A 98 8.97 -14.86 -20.54
C GLU A 98 9.20 -14.91 -19.03
N GLY A 99 8.47 -14.10 -18.24
CA GLY A 99 8.68 -13.96 -16.80
C GLY A 99 9.97 -13.19 -16.48
N GLY A 100 10.29 -13.04 -15.22
CA GLY A 100 11.53 -12.39 -14.76
C GLY A 100 11.28 -11.07 -14.06
N ASP A 101 12.10 -10.07 -14.34
CA ASP A 101 12.05 -8.78 -13.66
C ASP A 101 10.73 -8.03 -13.93
N ARG A 102 9.93 -7.82 -12.89
CA ARG A 102 8.67 -7.04 -12.94
C ARG A 102 8.87 -5.63 -13.48
N HIS A 103 10.08 -5.03 -13.27
CA HIS A 103 10.39 -3.72 -13.82
C HIS A 103 10.34 -3.68 -15.34
N ARG A 104 10.79 -4.76 -16.01
CA ARG A 104 10.68 -4.87 -17.46
C ARG A 104 9.23 -4.86 -17.93
N VAL A 105 8.31 -5.46 -17.18
CA VAL A 105 6.86 -5.42 -17.47
C VAL A 105 6.34 -3.99 -17.33
N TYR A 106 6.74 -3.28 -16.26
CA TYR A 106 6.29 -1.92 -15.99
C TYR A 106 6.81 -0.92 -17.02
N GLU A 107 8.10 -0.99 -17.35
CA GLU A 107 8.72 -0.16 -18.39
C GLU A 107 8.11 -0.45 -19.77
N ALA A 108 7.89 -1.70 -20.10
CA ALA A 108 7.25 -2.11 -21.35
C ALA A 108 5.79 -1.64 -21.43
N LEU A 109 5.02 -1.69 -20.34
CA LEU A 109 3.68 -1.13 -20.27
C LEU A 109 3.70 0.38 -20.45
N GLN A 110 4.59 1.08 -19.77
CA GLN A 110 4.75 2.53 -19.93
C GLN A 110 5.17 2.89 -21.36
N GLY A 111 6.13 2.17 -21.94
CA GLY A 111 6.57 2.36 -23.32
C GLY A 111 5.48 2.11 -24.32
N GLU A 112 4.66 1.07 -24.14
CA GLU A 112 3.51 0.73 -24.98
C GLU A 112 2.45 1.84 -24.97
N LEU A 113 2.22 2.48 -23.81
CA LEU A 113 1.26 3.58 -23.66
C LEU A 113 1.82 4.92 -24.14
N ALA A 114 3.13 5.14 -24.02
CA ALA A 114 3.81 6.38 -24.44
C ALA A 114 4.10 6.44 -25.95
N GLY A 115 4.41 5.31 -26.58
CA GLY A 115 4.90 5.22 -27.96
C GLY A 115 3.81 5.25 -29.05
N VAL A 116 2.59 5.50 -28.73
CA VAL A 116 1.45 5.43 -29.66
C VAL A 116 1.23 6.79 -30.31
N PRO A 117 1.04 6.87 -31.65
CA PRO A 117 0.77 8.15 -32.32
C PRO A 117 -0.59 8.77 -31.98
N HIS A 118 -1.53 8.01 -31.44
CA HIS A 118 -2.87 8.43 -30.98
C HIS A 118 -3.08 8.03 -29.50
N PRO A 119 -4.02 8.67 -28.76
CA PRO A 119 -4.19 8.29 -27.36
C PRO A 119 -4.55 6.80 -27.25
N ALA A 120 -3.92 6.14 -26.30
CA ALA A 120 -4.25 4.77 -25.93
C ALA A 120 -5.28 4.76 -24.79
N VAL A 121 -6.22 3.82 -24.83
CA VAL A 121 -7.11 3.52 -23.72
C VAL A 121 -6.84 2.09 -23.28
N LEU A 122 -6.22 1.94 -22.09
CA LEU A 122 -6.03 0.65 -21.45
C LEU A 122 -7.22 0.40 -20.53
N VAL A 123 -7.99 -0.62 -20.82
CA VAL A 123 -9.13 -1.06 -20.01
C VAL A 123 -8.73 -2.33 -19.29
N VAL A 124 -8.91 -2.37 -17.97
CA VAL A 124 -8.80 -3.60 -17.18
C VAL A 124 -10.13 -3.83 -16.47
N GLU A 125 -10.83 -4.89 -16.89
CA GLU A 125 -12.14 -5.22 -16.34
C GLU A 125 -12.01 -6.10 -15.08
N ASP A 126 -12.93 -5.87 -14.14
CA ASP A 126 -13.11 -6.62 -12.91
C ASP A 126 -11.84 -6.72 -12.02
N VAL A 127 -11.15 -5.59 -11.83
CA VAL A 127 -9.87 -5.52 -11.07
C VAL A 127 -9.98 -5.96 -9.61
N HIS A 128 -11.17 -6.18 -9.07
CA HIS A 128 -11.36 -6.81 -7.76
C HIS A 128 -10.94 -8.30 -7.77
N TRP A 129 -10.76 -8.92 -8.94
CA TRP A 129 -10.18 -10.26 -9.11
C TRP A 129 -8.72 -10.25 -9.56
N ALA A 130 -8.11 -9.06 -9.67
CA ALA A 130 -6.71 -8.96 -10.08
C ALA A 130 -5.77 -9.66 -9.10
N ASP A 131 -4.74 -10.31 -9.63
CA ASP A 131 -3.63 -10.85 -8.89
C ASP A 131 -2.70 -9.73 -8.36
N GLU A 132 -1.80 -10.06 -7.44
CA GLU A 132 -0.91 -9.09 -6.81
C GLU A 132 0.00 -8.39 -7.83
N ALA A 133 0.58 -9.13 -8.77
CA ALA A 133 1.46 -8.56 -9.80
C ALA A 133 0.70 -7.61 -10.73
N SER A 134 -0.55 -7.94 -11.08
CA SER A 134 -1.42 -7.05 -11.86
C SER A 134 -1.78 -5.79 -11.09
N LEU A 135 -2.09 -5.89 -9.80
CA LEU A 135 -2.37 -4.72 -8.95
C LEU A 135 -1.15 -3.81 -8.82
N ASP A 136 0.05 -4.36 -8.67
CA ASP A 136 1.29 -3.58 -8.61
C ASP A 136 1.58 -2.87 -9.92
N ALA A 137 1.42 -3.56 -11.07
CA ALA A 137 1.54 -2.93 -12.38
C ALA A 137 0.53 -1.79 -12.59
N LEU A 138 -0.71 -1.96 -12.11
CA LEU A 138 -1.74 -0.92 -12.17
C LEU A 138 -1.41 0.25 -11.23
N ARG A 139 -0.86 0.00 -10.05
CA ARG A 139 -0.39 1.05 -9.12
C ARG A 139 0.74 1.85 -9.74
N PHE A 140 1.71 1.18 -10.36
CA PHE A 140 2.78 1.83 -11.11
C PHE A 140 2.22 2.77 -12.19
N LEU A 141 1.25 2.32 -12.98
CA LEU A 141 0.60 3.13 -14.02
C LEU A 141 -0.19 4.30 -13.42
N VAL A 142 -1.02 4.08 -12.37
CA VAL A 142 -1.84 5.12 -11.73
C VAL A 142 -0.99 6.32 -11.34
N ARG A 143 0.18 6.10 -10.73
CA ARG A 143 1.10 7.18 -10.31
C ARG A 143 1.67 7.98 -11.49
N ARG A 144 1.77 7.38 -12.68
CA ARG A 144 2.46 7.95 -13.86
C ARG A 144 1.52 8.37 -14.98
N MET A 145 0.23 8.02 -14.92
CA MET A 145 -0.75 8.28 -15.98
C MET A 145 -0.80 9.75 -16.41
N HIS A 146 -0.66 10.68 -15.47
CA HIS A 146 -0.67 12.12 -15.74
C HIS A 146 0.41 12.59 -16.74
N ARG A 147 1.43 11.77 -17.02
CA ARG A 147 2.54 12.04 -17.96
C ARG A 147 2.45 11.24 -19.26
N LEU A 148 1.41 10.43 -19.41
CA LEU A 148 1.26 9.55 -20.57
C LEU A 148 0.11 10.03 -21.48
N PRO A 149 0.21 9.87 -22.80
CA PRO A 149 -0.88 10.17 -23.74
C PRO A 149 -1.92 9.03 -23.72
N ALA A 150 -2.41 8.65 -22.55
CA ALA A 150 -3.26 7.49 -22.38
C ALA A 150 -4.32 7.66 -21.30
N VAL A 151 -5.38 6.87 -21.36
CA VAL A 151 -6.39 6.73 -20.29
C VAL A 151 -6.38 5.31 -19.75
N LEU A 152 -6.29 5.17 -18.42
CA LEU A 152 -6.46 3.90 -17.75
C LEU A 152 -7.89 3.79 -17.22
N VAL A 153 -8.66 2.82 -17.72
CA VAL A 153 -10.03 2.54 -17.28
C VAL A 153 -10.04 1.27 -16.45
N LEU A 154 -10.45 1.36 -15.19
CA LEU A 154 -10.52 0.22 -14.26
C LEU A 154 -11.98 -0.01 -13.87
N THR A 155 -12.51 -1.23 -14.09
CA THR A 155 -13.84 -1.57 -13.61
C THR A 155 -13.77 -2.47 -12.39
N TYR A 156 -14.61 -2.22 -11.39
CA TYR A 156 -14.66 -3.06 -10.19
C TYR A 156 -16.04 -3.04 -9.52
N ARG A 157 -16.27 -4.01 -8.63
CA ARG A 157 -17.44 -4.10 -7.78
C ARG A 157 -17.10 -3.59 -6.38
N ASP A 158 -17.78 -2.58 -5.94
CA ASP A 158 -17.59 -1.97 -4.63
C ASP A 158 -18.23 -2.78 -3.48
N ASP A 159 -19.28 -3.52 -3.78
CA ASP A 159 -19.97 -4.44 -2.87
C ASP A 159 -19.19 -5.72 -2.55
N GLU A 160 -18.21 -6.11 -3.37
CA GLU A 160 -17.32 -7.27 -3.13
C GLU A 160 -16.01 -6.89 -2.38
N LEU A 161 -15.78 -5.60 -2.05
CA LEU A 161 -14.55 -5.14 -1.41
C LEU A 161 -14.62 -5.19 0.12
N SER A 162 -14.04 -6.22 0.74
CA SER A 162 -13.80 -6.26 2.19
C SER A 162 -12.85 -5.13 2.65
N ARG A 163 -12.74 -4.91 3.97
CA ARG A 163 -11.81 -3.89 4.52
C ARG A 163 -10.34 -4.19 4.21
N GLU A 164 -9.99 -5.44 4.06
CA GLU A 164 -8.61 -5.93 3.83
C GLU A 164 -8.33 -6.24 2.36
N HIS A 165 -9.27 -5.91 1.45
CA HIS A 165 -9.12 -6.26 0.04
C HIS A 165 -7.93 -5.53 -0.60
N PRO A 166 -6.99 -6.22 -1.31
CA PRO A 166 -5.77 -5.62 -1.86
C PRO A 166 -6.02 -4.43 -2.80
N LEU A 167 -7.12 -4.45 -3.55
CA LEU A 167 -7.51 -3.33 -4.43
C LEU A 167 -7.68 -2.01 -3.68
N ARG A 168 -7.94 -2.02 -2.36
CA ARG A 168 -8.10 -0.77 -1.58
C ARG A 168 -6.83 0.07 -1.53
N HIS A 169 -5.66 -0.55 -1.60
CA HIS A 169 -4.40 0.17 -1.68
C HIS A 169 -4.29 0.96 -2.98
N LEU A 170 -4.60 0.33 -4.11
CA LEU A 170 -4.65 1.00 -5.41
C LEU A 170 -5.67 2.15 -5.42
N LEU A 171 -6.88 1.92 -4.88
CA LEU A 171 -7.91 2.95 -4.78
C LEU A 171 -7.50 4.12 -3.86
N GLY A 172 -6.75 3.83 -2.79
CA GLY A 172 -6.16 4.82 -1.90
C GLY A 172 -5.11 5.68 -2.61
N GLU A 173 -4.23 5.07 -3.39
CA GLU A 173 -3.25 5.79 -4.21
C GLU A 173 -3.94 6.64 -5.29
N ALA A 174 -4.91 6.06 -5.99
CA ALA A 174 -5.68 6.78 -7.00
C ALA A 174 -6.39 8.02 -6.40
N SER A 175 -6.84 7.97 -5.15
CA SER A 175 -7.48 9.12 -4.50
C SER A 175 -6.52 10.28 -4.16
N ARG A 176 -5.21 10.02 -4.17
CA ARG A 176 -4.14 11.02 -3.94
C ARG A 176 -3.51 11.52 -5.24
N THR A 177 -3.89 10.91 -6.37
CA THR A 177 -3.34 11.25 -7.69
C THR A 177 -4.29 12.23 -8.39
N ASP A 178 -3.71 13.24 -9.01
CA ASP A 178 -4.45 14.19 -9.84
C ASP A 178 -5.04 13.48 -11.07
N ARG A 179 -6.20 14.01 -11.57
CA ARG A 179 -6.85 13.52 -12.79
C ARG A 179 -7.41 12.10 -12.70
N VAL A 180 -7.97 11.76 -11.55
CA VAL A 180 -8.73 10.52 -11.35
C VAL A 180 -10.22 10.79 -11.38
N HIS A 181 -10.93 10.13 -12.28
CA HIS A 181 -12.39 10.24 -12.48
C HIS A 181 -13.10 9.04 -11.87
N ARG A 182 -13.89 9.24 -10.82
CA ARG A 182 -14.78 8.20 -10.29
C ARG A 182 -16.11 8.24 -11.00
N LEU A 183 -16.51 7.12 -11.59
CA LEU A 183 -17.73 6.95 -12.38
C LEU A 183 -18.62 5.88 -11.72
N PRO A 184 -19.36 6.22 -10.66
CA PRO A 184 -20.30 5.29 -10.05
C PRO A 184 -21.50 5.12 -10.98
N LEU A 185 -21.78 3.87 -11.38
CA LEU A 185 -22.93 3.60 -12.25
C LEU A 185 -24.21 3.41 -11.42
N ALA A 186 -25.21 4.23 -11.69
CA ALA A 186 -26.52 4.12 -11.06
C ALA A 186 -27.38 3.04 -11.73
N ARG A 187 -28.35 2.50 -10.99
CA ARG A 187 -29.42 1.66 -11.54
C ARG A 187 -30.29 2.46 -12.50
N LEU A 188 -30.92 1.79 -13.47
CA LEU A 188 -31.84 2.42 -14.41
C LEU A 188 -33.04 3.01 -13.66
N SER A 189 -33.48 4.18 -14.11
CA SER A 189 -34.70 4.78 -13.61
C SER A 189 -35.94 3.98 -14.03
N LYS A 190 -37.09 4.23 -13.39
CA LYS A 190 -38.39 3.66 -13.78
C LYS A 190 -38.73 4.01 -15.25
N SER A 191 -38.34 5.20 -15.69
CA SER A 191 -38.53 5.65 -17.08
C SER A 191 -37.73 4.83 -18.08
N ALA A 192 -36.46 4.54 -17.77
CA ALA A 192 -35.60 3.74 -18.62
C ALA A 192 -36.10 2.28 -18.68
N VAL A 193 -36.52 1.72 -17.55
CA VAL A 193 -37.12 0.38 -17.52
C VAL A 193 -38.42 0.33 -18.34
N HIS A 194 -39.27 1.34 -18.24
CA HIS A 194 -40.47 1.46 -19.06
C HIS A 194 -40.12 1.50 -20.55
N GLN A 195 -39.12 2.27 -20.95
CA GLN A 195 -38.66 2.35 -22.33
C GLN A 195 -38.14 0.98 -22.84
N LEU A 196 -37.34 0.25 -22.04
CA LEU A 196 -36.86 -1.10 -22.36
C LEU A 196 -38.01 -2.10 -22.48
N SER A 197 -39.03 -1.96 -21.65
CA SER A 197 -40.20 -2.86 -21.61
C SER A 197 -41.21 -2.59 -22.74
N SER A 198 -41.09 -1.49 -23.48
CA SER A 198 -42.06 -1.04 -24.49
C SER A 198 -42.39 -2.06 -25.58
N ALA A 199 -41.45 -2.95 -25.94
CA ALA A 199 -41.61 -4.02 -26.91
C ALA A 199 -42.03 -5.38 -26.27
N SER A 200 -42.18 -5.44 -24.96
CA SER A 200 -42.56 -6.64 -24.22
C SER A 200 -44.02 -6.61 -23.81
N ARG A 201 -44.60 -7.80 -23.47
CA ARG A 201 -45.94 -7.90 -22.90
C ARG A 201 -45.97 -7.83 -21.37
N LEU A 202 -44.81 -7.64 -20.73
CA LEU A 202 -44.67 -7.58 -19.28
C LEU A 202 -45.00 -6.17 -18.76
N ASP A 203 -45.58 -6.10 -17.56
CA ASP A 203 -45.83 -4.83 -16.90
C ASP A 203 -44.52 -4.18 -16.48
N PRO A 204 -44.16 -3.00 -16.98
CA PRO A 204 -42.89 -2.31 -16.60
C PRO A 204 -42.74 -2.02 -15.11
N ALA A 205 -43.84 -1.82 -14.39
CA ALA A 205 -43.81 -1.59 -12.96
C ALA A 205 -43.38 -2.84 -12.19
N GLN A 206 -43.92 -4.01 -12.56
CA GLN A 206 -43.52 -5.29 -11.99
C GLN A 206 -42.08 -5.64 -12.36
N VAL A 207 -41.66 -5.39 -13.62
CA VAL A 207 -40.24 -5.56 -14.02
C VAL A 207 -39.33 -4.70 -13.16
N TYR A 208 -39.67 -3.44 -12.93
CA TYR A 208 -38.87 -2.57 -12.08
C TYR A 208 -38.84 -3.05 -10.62
N GLU A 209 -39.97 -3.50 -10.05
CA GLU A 209 -40.06 -3.97 -8.66
C GLU A 209 -39.14 -5.18 -8.41
N VAL A 210 -39.16 -6.19 -9.33
CA VAL A 210 -38.33 -7.38 -9.21
C VAL A 210 -36.83 -7.10 -9.46
N THR A 211 -36.51 -6.20 -10.41
CA THR A 211 -35.13 -5.94 -10.84
C THR A 211 -34.47 -4.78 -10.09
N SER A 212 -35.28 -3.97 -9.42
CA SER A 212 -34.85 -2.69 -8.81
C SER A 212 -34.07 -1.81 -9.80
N GLY A 213 -34.34 -1.92 -11.10
CA GLY A 213 -33.65 -1.16 -12.14
C GLY A 213 -32.24 -1.62 -12.50
N ASN A 214 -31.78 -2.79 -12.03
CA ASN A 214 -30.49 -3.33 -12.46
C ASN A 214 -30.58 -3.71 -13.97
N PRO A 215 -29.74 -3.12 -14.84
CA PRO A 215 -29.87 -3.29 -16.31
C PRO A 215 -29.81 -4.76 -16.77
N PHE A 216 -28.90 -5.53 -16.18
CA PHE A 216 -28.80 -6.96 -16.52
C PHE A 216 -30.07 -7.70 -16.14
N PHE A 217 -30.60 -7.50 -14.96
CA PHE A 217 -31.81 -8.16 -14.50
C PHE A 217 -33.02 -7.73 -15.32
N VAL A 218 -33.12 -6.46 -15.68
CA VAL A 218 -34.15 -5.95 -16.57
C VAL A 218 -34.08 -6.68 -17.91
N THR A 219 -32.92 -6.78 -18.54
CA THR A 219 -32.76 -7.44 -19.83
C THR A 219 -33.04 -8.94 -19.77
N GLU A 220 -32.64 -9.63 -18.70
CA GLU A 220 -32.89 -11.05 -18.51
C GLU A 220 -34.38 -11.35 -18.28
N VAL A 221 -35.06 -10.55 -17.44
CA VAL A 221 -36.51 -10.68 -17.21
C VAL A 221 -37.29 -10.42 -18.52
N LEU A 222 -36.92 -9.41 -19.27
CA LEU A 222 -37.56 -9.11 -20.57
C LEU A 222 -37.31 -10.20 -21.62
N ALA A 223 -36.09 -10.78 -21.63
CA ALA A 223 -35.75 -11.87 -22.56
C ALA A 223 -36.41 -13.21 -22.19
N ALA A 224 -36.65 -13.47 -20.91
CA ALA A 224 -37.35 -14.64 -20.40
C ALA A 224 -38.88 -14.54 -20.59
N GLY A 225 -39.41 -13.34 -20.87
CA GLY A 225 -40.81 -12.99 -20.94
C GLY A 225 -41.59 -13.75 -22.01
N GLY A 226 -41.99 -14.97 -21.68
CA GLY A 226 -42.99 -15.77 -22.32
C GLY A 226 -44.32 -15.70 -21.55
N THR A 227 -45.26 -16.58 -21.86
CA THR A 227 -46.62 -16.63 -21.36
C THR A 227 -46.82 -16.85 -19.84
N GLY A 228 -45.74 -16.77 -19.02
CA GLY A 228 -45.76 -17.15 -17.62
C GLY A 228 -45.55 -16.03 -16.58
N GLY A 229 -45.50 -14.74 -16.95
CA GLY A 229 -45.30 -13.65 -16.01
C GLY A 229 -43.82 -13.35 -15.72
N VAL A 230 -43.55 -12.41 -14.77
CA VAL A 230 -42.20 -12.02 -14.35
C VAL A 230 -41.60 -13.11 -13.45
N PRO A 231 -40.39 -13.65 -13.77
CA PRO A 231 -39.73 -14.65 -12.91
C PRO A 231 -39.47 -14.10 -11.51
N PRO A 232 -39.58 -14.93 -10.45
CA PRO A 232 -39.42 -14.47 -9.05
C PRO A 232 -37.99 -14.10 -8.71
N THR A 233 -37.01 -14.71 -9.41
CA THR A 233 -35.60 -14.40 -9.24
C THR A 233 -34.88 -14.26 -10.57
N VAL A 234 -33.73 -13.61 -10.54
CA VAL A 234 -32.87 -13.45 -11.72
C VAL A 234 -32.27 -14.77 -12.18
N VAL A 235 -31.91 -15.63 -11.23
CA VAL A 235 -31.42 -16.98 -11.53
C VAL A 235 -32.48 -17.76 -12.29
N ASP A 236 -33.74 -17.67 -11.85
CA ASP A 236 -34.88 -18.31 -12.56
C ASP A 236 -35.04 -17.74 -13.98
N ALA A 237 -34.82 -16.44 -14.17
CA ALA A 237 -34.88 -15.83 -15.50
C ALA A 237 -33.81 -16.39 -16.44
N VAL A 238 -32.56 -16.50 -15.94
CA VAL A 238 -31.46 -17.09 -16.71
C VAL A 238 -31.72 -18.55 -17.01
N LEU A 239 -32.12 -19.36 -16.02
CA LEU A 239 -32.41 -20.78 -16.19
C LEU A 239 -33.62 -21.03 -17.10
N ALA A 240 -34.62 -20.12 -17.11
CA ALA A 240 -35.72 -20.18 -18.02
C ALA A 240 -35.29 -20.07 -19.49
N ARG A 241 -34.24 -19.35 -19.81
CA ARG A 241 -33.68 -19.23 -21.18
C ARG A 241 -32.97 -20.50 -21.62
N LEU A 242 -32.52 -21.35 -20.72
CA LEU A 242 -31.97 -22.67 -21.04
C LEU A 242 -33.10 -23.64 -21.44
N ARG A 243 -34.30 -23.41 -20.92
CA ARG A 243 -35.46 -24.24 -21.24
C ARG A 243 -35.76 -24.12 -22.74
N GLY A 244 -35.91 -25.27 -23.41
CA GLY A 244 -36.17 -25.36 -24.84
C GLY A 244 -34.93 -25.20 -25.74
N LEU A 245 -33.71 -25.24 -25.16
CA LEU A 245 -32.50 -25.66 -25.86
C LEU A 245 -32.45 -27.17 -25.90
N ASP A 246 -31.87 -27.74 -26.96
CA ASP A 246 -31.62 -29.17 -27.01
C ASP A 246 -30.57 -29.62 -26.01
N GLY A 247 -30.59 -30.89 -25.61
CA GLY A 247 -29.69 -31.40 -24.56
C GLY A 247 -28.22 -31.20 -24.88
N ARG A 248 -27.78 -31.29 -26.15
CA ARG A 248 -26.38 -31.10 -26.54
C ARG A 248 -25.93 -29.65 -26.33
N THR A 249 -26.81 -28.69 -26.66
CA THR A 249 -26.54 -27.27 -26.40
C THR A 249 -26.46 -26.97 -24.90
N VAL A 250 -27.32 -27.57 -24.08
CA VAL A 250 -27.27 -27.42 -22.61
C VAL A 250 -25.99 -28.02 -22.05
N ASP A 251 -25.62 -29.25 -22.42
CA ASP A 251 -24.36 -29.89 -22.00
C ASP A 251 -23.13 -29.05 -22.37
N ALA A 252 -23.16 -28.46 -23.58
CA ALA A 252 -22.07 -27.57 -24.02
C ALA A 252 -21.99 -26.28 -23.20
N LEU A 253 -23.13 -25.69 -22.83
CA LEU A 253 -23.17 -24.52 -21.93
C LEU A 253 -22.68 -24.88 -20.53
N GLU A 254 -23.06 -26.03 -19.97
CA GLU A 254 -22.57 -26.54 -18.69
C GLU A 254 -21.02 -26.72 -18.72
N GLN A 255 -20.51 -27.33 -19.81
CA GLN A 255 -19.07 -27.54 -19.99
C GLN A 255 -18.28 -26.24 -20.04
N LEU A 256 -18.80 -25.21 -20.72
CA LEU A 256 -18.15 -23.91 -20.78
C LEU A 256 -18.32 -23.10 -19.48
N ALA A 257 -19.41 -23.33 -18.73
CA ALA A 257 -19.69 -22.58 -17.50
C ALA A 257 -18.69 -22.84 -16.37
N VAL A 258 -18.05 -24.02 -16.33
CA VAL A 258 -17.00 -24.34 -15.35
C VAL A 258 -15.63 -23.73 -15.67
N VAL A 259 -15.47 -23.15 -16.87
CA VAL A 259 -14.25 -22.42 -17.25
C VAL A 259 -14.47 -20.94 -16.93
N PRO A 260 -13.71 -20.33 -16.02
CA PRO A 260 -13.78 -18.91 -15.77
C PRO A 260 -13.43 -18.10 -17.02
N SER A 261 -14.11 -16.95 -17.19
CA SER A 261 -13.93 -16.03 -18.33
C SER A 261 -14.18 -16.58 -19.73
N ALA A 262 -13.50 -16.05 -20.73
CA ALA A 262 -13.65 -16.48 -22.11
C ALA A 262 -12.81 -17.74 -22.39
N VAL A 263 -13.37 -18.66 -23.17
CA VAL A 263 -12.71 -19.93 -23.54
C VAL A 263 -12.13 -19.79 -24.94
N GLU A 264 -10.83 -20.01 -25.08
CA GLU A 264 -10.12 -19.96 -26.37
C GLU A 264 -10.62 -21.05 -27.31
N ARG A 265 -10.72 -20.73 -28.60
CA ARG A 265 -11.27 -21.62 -29.63
C ARG A 265 -10.66 -23.02 -29.60
N PRO A 266 -9.31 -23.22 -29.47
CA PRO A 266 -8.77 -24.58 -29.44
C PRO A 266 -9.21 -25.40 -28.22
N LEU A 267 -9.52 -24.74 -27.08
CA LEU A 267 -10.04 -25.44 -25.91
C LEU A 267 -11.53 -25.79 -26.10
N VAL A 268 -12.30 -24.89 -26.70
CA VAL A 268 -13.71 -25.17 -27.09
C VAL A 268 -13.81 -26.38 -28.02
N ASP A 269 -12.96 -26.44 -29.04
CA ASP A 269 -12.92 -27.54 -30.01
C ASP A 269 -12.47 -28.87 -29.38
N ALA A 270 -11.64 -28.83 -28.31
CA ALA A 270 -11.26 -30.02 -27.55
C ALA A 270 -12.35 -30.51 -26.59
N LEU A 271 -13.17 -29.60 -26.04
CA LEU A 271 -14.20 -29.92 -25.06
C LEU A 271 -15.54 -30.31 -25.71
N LEU A 272 -15.87 -29.68 -26.82
CA LEU A 272 -17.21 -29.83 -27.42
C LEU A 272 -17.19 -30.77 -28.63
N THR A 273 -17.89 -31.91 -28.52
CA THR A 273 -18.15 -32.79 -29.65
C THR A 273 -19.07 -32.07 -30.66
N GLY A 274 -18.51 -31.72 -31.82
CA GLY A 274 -19.18 -30.92 -32.84
C GLY A 274 -18.76 -29.45 -32.88
N GLY A 275 -17.79 -29.06 -32.04
CA GLY A 275 -17.19 -27.73 -32.01
C GLY A 275 -18.20 -26.63 -31.69
N VAL A 276 -17.92 -25.38 -32.10
CA VAL A 276 -18.80 -24.23 -31.84
C VAL A 276 -20.18 -24.28 -32.49
N ALA A 277 -20.41 -25.16 -33.51
CA ALA A 277 -21.71 -25.25 -34.17
C ALA A 277 -22.83 -25.65 -33.19
N VAL A 278 -22.49 -26.41 -32.14
CA VAL A 278 -23.45 -26.80 -31.08
C VAL A 278 -23.95 -25.59 -30.28
N LEU A 279 -23.21 -24.50 -30.28
CA LEU A 279 -23.55 -23.28 -29.51
C LEU A 279 -24.47 -22.30 -30.28
N ALA A 280 -24.78 -22.56 -31.55
CA ALA A 280 -25.54 -21.64 -32.41
C ALA A 280 -26.89 -21.22 -31.81
N ALA A 281 -27.64 -22.16 -31.22
CA ALA A 281 -28.90 -21.85 -30.54
C ALA A 281 -28.74 -20.99 -29.29
N ALA A 282 -27.67 -21.20 -28.51
CA ALA A 282 -27.35 -20.40 -27.34
C ALA A 282 -26.89 -18.98 -27.74
N GLU A 283 -26.10 -18.86 -28.80
CA GLU A 283 -25.71 -17.57 -29.37
C GLU A 283 -26.91 -16.77 -29.88
N GLN A 284 -27.80 -17.40 -30.66
CA GLN A 284 -29.03 -16.77 -31.14
C GLN A 284 -29.93 -16.27 -30.01
N ARG A 285 -29.95 -16.98 -28.88
CA ARG A 285 -30.64 -16.55 -27.65
C ARG A 285 -29.88 -15.50 -26.86
N GLY A 286 -28.69 -15.09 -27.32
CA GLY A 286 -27.88 -14.08 -26.64
C GLY A 286 -27.28 -14.51 -25.30
N LEU A 287 -27.07 -15.80 -25.06
CA LEU A 287 -26.40 -16.33 -23.88
C LEU A 287 -24.87 -16.24 -24.01
N LEU A 288 -24.38 -16.42 -25.24
CA LEU A 288 -22.98 -16.43 -25.61
C LEU A 288 -22.64 -15.36 -26.64
N SER A 289 -21.38 -15.02 -26.70
CA SER A 289 -20.70 -14.31 -27.78
C SER A 289 -19.63 -15.22 -28.34
N VAL A 290 -19.68 -15.46 -29.66
CA VAL A 290 -18.73 -16.32 -30.36
C VAL A 290 -17.91 -15.47 -31.32
N THR A 291 -16.59 -15.54 -31.23
CA THR A 291 -15.66 -14.95 -32.18
C THR A 291 -14.77 -16.05 -32.78
N PRO A 292 -13.97 -15.75 -33.84
CA PRO A 292 -13.03 -16.73 -34.38
C PRO A 292 -12.03 -17.25 -33.35
N GLU A 293 -11.65 -16.43 -32.36
CA GLU A 293 -10.60 -16.70 -31.39
C GLU A 293 -11.13 -17.33 -30.10
N ARG A 294 -12.36 -16.98 -29.68
CA ARG A 294 -12.88 -17.35 -28.35
C ARG A 294 -14.42 -17.39 -28.29
N VAL A 295 -14.90 -18.10 -27.27
CA VAL A 295 -16.30 -18.14 -26.85
C VAL A 295 -16.41 -17.61 -25.42
N ALA A 296 -17.36 -16.72 -25.17
CA ALA A 296 -17.61 -16.18 -23.84
C ALA A 296 -19.09 -16.12 -23.53
N PHE A 297 -19.47 -16.28 -22.27
CA PHE A 297 -20.81 -15.88 -21.84
C PHE A 297 -20.98 -14.37 -22.00
N ARG A 298 -22.13 -13.92 -22.44
CA ARG A 298 -22.37 -12.47 -22.59
C ARG A 298 -22.27 -11.70 -21.30
N HIS A 299 -22.55 -12.38 -20.19
CA HIS A 299 -22.43 -11.83 -18.86
C HIS A 299 -21.97 -12.88 -17.86
N GLU A 300 -21.06 -12.54 -16.95
CA GLU A 300 -20.53 -13.45 -15.94
C GLU A 300 -21.64 -14.02 -15.04
N LEU A 301 -22.69 -13.25 -14.74
CA LEU A 301 -23.84 -13.74 -13.98
C LEU A 301 -24.57 -14.89 -14.68
N ILE A 302 -24.60 -14.92 -16.03
CA ILE A 302 -25.16 -16.07 -16.76
C ILE A 302 -24.30 -17.30 -16.56
N ARG A 303 -22.98 -17.17 -16.71
CA ARG A 303 -22.02 -18.24 -16.46
C ARG A 303 -22.17 -18.80 -15.04
N ARG A 304 -22.15 -17.92 -14.02
CA ARG A 304 -22.33 -18.31 -12.62
C ARG A 304 -23.67 -19.01 -12.38
N ALA A 305 -24.78 -18.47 -12.89
CA ALA A 305 -26.10 -19.09 -12.72
C ALA A 305 -26.12 -20.52 -13.29
N VAL A 306 -25.48 -20.76 -14.44
CA VAL A 306 -25.34 -22.10 -15.02
C VAL A 306 -24.43 -22.96 -14.14
N ALA A 307 -23.23 -22.48 -13.78
CA ALA A 307 -22.27 -23.24 -12.98
C ALA A 307 -22.81 -23.61 -11.58
N ASP A 308 -23.51 -22.68 -10.90
CA ASP A 308 -24.07 -22.88 -9.57
C ASP A 308 -25.30 -23.79 -9.59
N SER A 309 -26.00 -23.90 -10.71
CA SER A 309 -27.11 -24.85 -10.87
C SER A 309 -26.67 -26.32 -11.03
N LEU A 310 -25.37 -26.55 -11.29
CA LEU A 310 -24.83 -27.88 -11.49
C LEU A 310 -24.72 -28.67 -10.18
N PRO A 311 -25.16 -29.95 -10.17
CA PRO A 311 -24.82 -30.86 -9.09
C PRO A 311 -23.31 -31.01 -8.90
N ALA A 312 -22.85 -31.15 -7.65
CA ALA A 312 -21.42 -31.23 -7.32
C ALA A 312 -20.69 -32.32 -8.14
N ALA A 313 -21.28 -33.50 -8.28
CA ALA A 313 -20.69 -34.59 -9.10
C ALA A 313 -20.49 -34.16 -10.57
N ARG A 314 -21.50 -33.53 -11.18
CA ARG A 314 -21.41 -33.05 -12.56
C ARG A 314 -20.33 -32.01 -12.73
N ARG A 315 -20.23 -31.07 -11.78
CA ARG A 315 -19.18 -30.03 -11.78
C ARG A 315 -17.76 -30.63 -11.66
N ILE A 316 -17.58 -31.65 -10.85
CA ILE A 316 -16.31 -32.39 -10.73
C ILE A 316 -15.94 -33.04 -12.10
N ASP A 317 -16.88 -33.71 -12.73
CA ASP A 317 -16.62 -34.39 -14.02
C ASP A 317 -16.28 -33.39 -15.14
N LEU A 318 -17.05 -32.28 -15.25
CA LEU A 318 -16.78 -31.23 -16.21
C LEU A 318 -15.41 -30.58 -16.01
N ASN A 319 -15.00 -30.32 -14.76
CA ASN A 319 -13.64 -29.82 -14.45
C ASN A 319 -12.55 -30.84 -14.81
N ARG A 320 -12.83 -32.16 -14.68
CA ARG A 320 -11.88 -33.21 -15.09
C ARG A 320 -11.69 -33.22 -16.60
N ASP A 321 -12.76 -33.01 -17.37
CA ASP A 321 -12.68 -32.92 -18.82
C ASP A 321 -11.84 -31.70 -19.25
N VAL A 322 -12.05 -30.53 -18.63
CA VAL A 322 -11.24 -29.33 -18.87
C VAL A 322 -9.78 -29.57 -18.51
N LEU A 323 -9.53 -30.18 -17.34
CA LEU A 323 -8.19 -30.54 -16.88
C LEU A 323 -7.48 -31.40 -17.93
N THR A 324 -8.16 -32.45 -18.41
CA THR A 324 -7.61 -33.37 -19.42
C THR A 324 -7.25 -32.64 -20.71
N ALA A 325 -8.14 -31.78 -21.19
CA ALA A 325 -7.92 -30.97 -22.39
C ALA A 325 -6.73 -30.00 -22.23
N LEU A 326 -6.60 -29.38 -21.06
CA LEU A 326 -5.48 -28.48 -20.75
C LEU A 326 -4.15 -29.23 -20.66
N MET A 327 -4.11 -30.41 -20.04
CA MET A 327 -2.89 -31.21 -19.91
C MET A 327 -2.37 -31.75 -21.25
N LEU A 328 -3.26 -31.99 -22.22
CA LEU A 328 -2.89 -32.43 -23.56
C LEU A 328 -2.38 -31.28 -24.44
N ARG A 329 -2.61 -30.04 -24.06
CA ARG A 329 -2.25 -28.85 -24.85
C ARG A 329 -0.88 -28.32 -24.44
N PRO A 330 0.13 -28.29 -25.32
CA PRO A 330 1.42 -27.66 -25.03
C PRO A 330 1.26 -26.17 -24.69
N GLY A 331 1.95 -25.73 -23.65
CA GLY A 331 1.94 -24.32 -23.26
C GLY A 331 0.71 -23.87 -22.45
N SER A 332 -0.13 -24.80 -21.97
CA SER A 332 -1.20 -24.47 -21.04
C SER A 332 -0.64 -23.82 -19.77
N ASP A 333 -1.32 -22.78 -19.31
CA ASP A 333 -0.97 -22.06 -18.10
C ASP A 333 -1.09 -22.97 -16.86
N PRO A 334 0.01 -23.22 -16.10
CA PRO A 334 -0.01 -24.13 -14.96
C PRO A 334 -1.04 -23.72 -13.87
N ALA A 335 -1.29 -22.43 -13.67
CA ALA A 335 -2.27 -21.97 -12.69
C ALA A 335 -3.70 -22.39 -13.07
N ARG A 336 -4.04 -22.36 -14.36
CA ARG A 336 -5.36 -22.87 -14.86
C ARG A 336 -5.45 -24.38 -14.70
N VAL A 337 -4.37 -25.11 -14.96
CA VAL A 337 -4.33 -26.57 -14.73
C VAL A 337 -4.56 -26.89 -13.27
N VAL A 338 -3.88 -26.20 -12.34
CA VAL A 338 -4.05 -26.40 -10.89
C VAL A 338 -5.46 -26.01 -10.43
N HIS A 339 -6.05 -24.94 -10.99
CA HIS A 339 -7.42 -24.57 -10.68
C HIS A 339 -8.40 -25.72 -10.99
N HIS A 340 -8.39 -26.23 -12.23
CA HIS A 340 -9.28 -27.32 -12.63
C HIS A 340 -8.96 -28.65 -11.92
N ALA A 341 -7.66 -28.93 -11.64
CA ALA A 341 -7.27 -30.07 -10.82
C ALA A 341 -7.82 -30.00 -9.40
N THR A 342 -7.82 -28.80 -8.79
CA THR A 342 -8.40 -28.58 -7.46
C THR A 342 -9.91 -28.82 -7.48
N GLN A 343 -10.61 -28.31 -8.49
CA GLN A 343 -12.06 -28.49 -8.64
C GLN A 343 -12.43 -29.95 -8.98
N ALA A 344 -11.57 -30.65 -9.69
CA ALA A 344 -11.76 -32.07 -10.04
C ALA A 344 -11.30 -33.03 -8.93
N GLY A 345 -10.59 -32.53 -7.90
CA GLY A 345 -9.99 -33.35 -6.84
C GLY A 345 -8.79 -34.18 -7.31
N ASP A 346 -8.13 -33.80 -8.40
CA ASP A 346 -6.97 -34.49 -8.97
C ASP A 346 -5.67 -34.07 -8.26
N GLN A 347 -5.29 -34.83 -7.26
CA GLN A 347 -4.10 -34.58 -6.45
C GLN A 347 -2.79 -34.82 -7.23
N ASP A 348 -2.78 -35.71 -8.23
CA ASP A 348 -1.60 -35.98 -9.08
C ASP A 348 -1.29 -34.79 -9.96
N ALA A 349 -2.31 -34.19 -10.55
CA ALA A 349 -2.15 -33.00 -11.36
C ALA A 349 -1.69 -31.79 -10.50
N ILE A 350 -2.25 -31.61 -9.27
CA ILE A 350 -1.79 -30.57 -8.35
C ILE A 350 -0.30 -30.75 -8.02
N ALA A 351 0.11 -31.97 -7.65
CA ALA A 351 1.49 -32.25 -7.31
C ALA A 351 2.46 -32.03 -8.49
N ARG A 352 2.02 -32.31 -9.71
CA ARG A 352 2.84 -32.18 -10.92
C ARG A 352 2.97 -30.75 -11.42
N TYR A 353 1.90 -30.00 -11.42
CA TYR A 353 1.84 -28.65 -12.04
C TYR A 353 1.94 -27.50 -11.01
N GLY A 354 1.57 -27.75 -9.75
CA GLY A 354 1.59 -26.75 -8.69
C GLY A 354 2.94 -26.11 -8.42
N PRO A 355 4.06 -26.88 -8.35
CA PRO A 355 5.39 -26.30 -8.15
C PRO A 355 5.80 -25.34 -9.26
N ARG A 356 5.35 -25.59 -10.50
CA ARG A 356 5.59 -24.69 -11.63
C ARG A 356 4.70 -23.46 -11.56
N ALA A 357 3.40 -23.63 -11.26
CA ALA A 357 2.47 -22.51 -11.09
C ALA A 357 2.96 -21.56 -9.99
N ALA A 358 3.49 -22.09 -8.89
CA ALA A 358 4.06 -21.27 -7.82
C ALA A 358 5.31 -20.52 -8.29
N ARG A 359 6.20 -21.17 -9.05
CA ARG A 359 7.41 -20.54 -9.61
C ARG A 359 7.05 -19.40 -10.56
N ASP A 360 6.13 -19.66 -11.50
CA ASP A 360 5.66 -18.65 -12.45
C ASP A 360 5.04 -17.44 -11.72
N ALA A 361 4.37 -17.67 -10.58
CA ALA A 361 3.84 -16.62 -9.73
C ALA A 361 4.95 -15.82 -9.00
N THR A 362 5.96 -16.51 -8.44
CA THR A 362 7.12 -15.86 -7.80
C THR A 362 7.86 -14.97 -8.80
N GLU A 363 8.14 -15.50 -10.00
CA GLU A 363 8.84 -14.77 -11.07
C GLU A 363 8.06 -13.54 -11.55
N ALA A 364 6.72 -13.58 -11.47
CA ALA A 364 5.87 -12.45 -11.77
C ALA A 364 5.71 -11.45 -10.60
N GLY A 365 6.26 -11.75 -9.42
CA GLY A 365 6.08 -10.94 -8.19
C GLY A 365 4.73 -11.14 -7.51
N ALA A 366 3.95 -12.15 -7.88
CA ALA A 366 2.65 -12.50 -7.27
C ALA A 366 2.86 -13.44 -6.07
N HIS A 367 3.47 -12.92 -5.01
CA HIS A 367 3.91 -13.71 -3.85
C HIS A 367 2.77 -14.37 -3.07
N ARG A 368 1.60 -13.70 -2.98
CA ARG A 368 0.41 -14.28 -2.32
C ARG A 368 -0.13 -15.46 -3.10
N GLU A 369 -0.17 -15.35 -4.42
CA GLU A 369 -0.56 -16.43 -5.33
C GLU A 369 0.45 -17.58 -5.27
N ALA A 370 1.76 -17.27 -5.25
CA ALA A 370 2.82 -18.28 -5.09
C ALA A 370 2.67 -19.05 -3.77
N ALA A 371 2.47 -18.36 -2.65
CA ALA A 371 2.21 -18.98 -1.35
C ALA A 371 0.94 -19.84 -1.38
N ALA A 372 -0.14 -19.36 -2.01
CA ALA A 372 -1.39 -20.14 -2.14
C ALA A 372 -1.20 -21.42 -2.95
N GLN A 373 -0.46 -21.35 -4.06
CA GLN A 373 -0.09 -22.54 -4.87
C GLN A 373 0.75 -23.52 -4.07
N LEU A 374 1.79 -23.06 -3.38
CA LEU A 374 2.66 -23.92 -2.56
C LEU A 374 1.87 -24.56 -1.40
N ARG A 375 0.94 -23.85 -0.79
CA ARG A 375 0.05 -24.41 0.24
C ARG A 375 -0.79 -25.58 -0.29
N LEU A 376 -1.29 -25.50 -1.54
CA LEU A 376 -2.00 -26.62 -2.19
C LEU A 376 -1.05 -27.80 -2.46
N VAL A 377 0.16 -27.52 -2.94
CA VAL A 377 1.22 -28.49 -3.19
C VAL A 377 1.62 -29.23 -1.90
N LEU A 378 1.84 -28.52 -0.81
CA LEU A 378 2.26 -29.07 0.48
C LEU A 378 1.19 -29.94 1.17
N ARG A 379 -0.09 -29.84 0.78
CA ARG A 379 -1.11 -30.82 1.18
C ARG A 379 -0.85 -32.22 0.60
N GLN A 380 -0.02 -32.30 -0.47
CA GLN A 380 0.36 -33.53 -1.14
C GLN A 380 1.79 -33.99 -0.76
N ARG A 381 2.28 -33.60 0.42
CA ARG A 381 3.67 -33.80 0.89
C ARG A 381 4.17 -35.25 0.77
N HIS A 382 3.28 -36.23 0.84
CA HIS A 382 3.61 -37.67 0.72
C HIS A 382 4.02 -38.10 -0.70
N ARG A 383 3.88 -37.24 -1.69
CA ARG A 383 4.22 -37.49 -3.11
C ARG A 383 5.62 -37.01 -3.49
N TYR A 384 6.30 -36.34 -2.58
CA TYR A 384 7.64 -35.81 -2.82
C TYR A 384 8.67 -36.56 -2.01
N THR A 385 9.87 -36.67 -2.56
CA THR A 385 11.04 -37.10 -1.80
C THR A 385 11.34 -36.10 -0.68
N PRO A 386 12.03 -36.52 0.39
CA PRO A 386 12.41 -35.61 1.46
C PRO A 386 13.19 -34.37 0.98
N ALA A 387 14.04 -34.53 -0.06
CA ALA A 387 14.78 -33.41 -0.63
C ALA A 387 13.87 -32.44 -1.37
N GLU A 388 12.99 -32.92 -2.26
CA GLU A 388 12.01 -32.08 -2.97
C GLU A 388 11.05 -31.38 -1.99
N LEU A 389 10.64 -32.09 -0.93
CA LEU A 389 9.77 -31.52 0.09
C LEU A 389 10.46 -30.37 0.86
N ALA A 390 11.76 -30.51 1.17
CA ALA A 390 12.54 -29.48 1.80
C ALA A 390 12.64 -28.22 0.90
N ASP A 391 12.91 -28.40 -0.41
CA ASP A 391 12.92 -27.31 -1.39
C ASP A 391 11.57 -26.58 -1.48
N LEU A 392 10.46 -27.32 -1.44
CA LEU A 392 9.11 -26.75 -1.50
C LEU A 392 8.75 -25.99 -0.21
N LEU A 393 9.17 -26.49 0.94
CA LEU A 393 8.96 -25.85 2.25
C LEU A 393 9.79 -24.58 2.37
N GLU A 394 11.05 -24.59 1.95
CA GLU A 394 11.90 -23.39 1.90
C GLU A 394 11.26 -22.30 1.04
N ARG A 395 10.85 -22.65 -0.18
CA ARG A 395 10.15 -21.70 -1.07
C ARG A 395 8.87 -21.15 -0.42
N TYR A 396 8.06 -22.01 0.19
CA TYR A 396 6.85 -21.60 0.86
C TYR A 396 7.14 -20.64 2.01
N ALA A 397 8.19 -20.93 2.80
CA ALA A 397 8.63 -20.06 3.87
C ALA A 397 9.06 -18.68 3.37
N VAL A 398 9.79 -18.63 2.24
CA VAL A 398 10.22 -17.35 1.62
C VAL A 398 9.01 -16.56 1.12
N GLU A 399 8.05 -17.20 0.46
CA GLU A 399 6.84 -16.52 0.00
C GLU A 399 6.00 -16.00 1.17
N CYS A 400 5.80 -16.82 2.22
CA CYS A 400 5.12 -16.39 3.44
C CYS A 400 5.83 -15.22 4.14
N TYR A 401 7.17 -15.26 4.18
CA TYR A 401 7.97 -14.13 4.69
C TYR A 401 7.72 -12.86 3.88
N THR A 402 7.68 -12.97 2.56
CA THR A 402 7.48 -11.82 1.65
C THR A 402 6.09 -11.19 1.82
N VAL A 403 5.06 -12.01 2.08
CA VAL A 403 3.67 -11.53 2.28
C VAL A 403 3.32 -11.25 3.75
N ALA A 404 4.31 -11.25 4.63
CA ALA A 404 4.16 -10.96 6.05
C ALA A 404 3.40 -12.02 6.88
N ASP A 405 3.29 -13.26 6.40
CA ASP A 405 2.76 -14.40 7.17
C ASP A 405 3.88 -15.06 7.97
N SER A 406 4.28 -14.44 9.08
CA SER A 406 5.42 -14.91 9.89
C SER A 406 5.19 -16.26 10.56
N VAL A 407 3.96 -16.63 10.87
CA VAL A 407 3.63 -17.89 11.54
C VAL A 407 3.87 -19.07 10.60
N GLU A 408 3.33 -19.00 9.40
CA GLU A 408 3.51 -20.03 8.37
C GLU A 408 4.98 -20.09 7.89
N ALA A 409 5.63 -18.92 7.75
CA ALA A 409 7.03 -18.84 7.35
C ALA A 409 7.95 -19.59 8.35
N VAL A 410 7.80 -19.34 9.66
CA VAL A 410 8.58 -20.03 10.71
C VAL A 410 8.31 -21.53 10.70
N ALA A 411 7.04 -21.94 10.61
CA ALA A 411 6.68 -23.36 10.63
C ALA A 411 7.29 -24.11 9.43
N ALA A 412 7.13 -23.56 8.23
CA ALA A 412 7.65 -24.17 7.01
C ALA A 412 9.18 -24.25 7.01
N GLN A 413 9.88 -23.17 7.42
CA GLN A 413 11.33 -23.15 7.44
C GLN A 413 11.91 -24.13 8.49
N ARG A 414 11.24 -24.28 9.65
CA ARG A 414 11.63 -25.31 10.63
C ARG A 414 11.50 -26.72 10.08
N ASP A 415 10.40 -27.02 9.36
CA ASP A 415 10.20 -28.30 8.70
C ASP A 415 11.29 -28.56 7.65
N ALA A 416 11.65 -27.55 6.84
CA ALA A 416 12.73 -27.64 5.84
C ALA A 416 14.07 -27.96 6.51
N VAL A 417 14.47 -27.20 7.54
CA VAL A 417 15.69 -27.43 8.33
C VAL A 417 15.73 -28.85 8.91
N ALA A 418 14.61 -29.33 9.45
CA ALA A 418 14.54 -30.69 10.01
C ALA A 418 14.78 -31.77 8.95
N LEU A 419 14.21 -31.62 7.75
CA LEU A 419 14.44 -32.52 6.61
C LEU A 419 15.89 -32.47 6.13
N ARG A 420 16.47 -31.26 5.92
CA ARG A 420 17.87 -31.09 5.50
C ARG A 420 18.84 -31.76 6.49
N ARG A 421 18.57 -31.59 7.78
CA ARG A 421 19.37 -32.22 8.84
C ARG A 421 19.30 -33.75 8.74
N SER A 422 18.13 -34.32 8.47
CA SER A 422 17.98 -35.79 8.29
C SER A 422 18.65 -36.32 7.02
N LEU A 423 18.78 -35.51 5.99
CA LEU A 423 19.44 -35.85 4.73
C LEU A 423 20.96 -35.73 4.81
N GLY A 424 21.51 -35.03 5.79
CA GLY A 424 22.95 -34.77 5.91
C GLY A 424 23.49 -33.78 4.88
N ASP A 425 22.62 -32.97 4.26
CA ASP A 425 23.01 -31.95 3.29
C ASP A 425 23.43 -30.67 4.03
N THR A 426 24.72 -30.57 4.31
CA THR A 426 25.31 -29.52 5.14
C THR A 426 25.23 -28.11 4.50
N LEU A 427 25.38 -28.02 3.16
CA LEU A 427 25.36 -26.72 2.47
C LEU A 427 23.96 -26.10 2.51
N THR A 428 22.95 -26.85 2.09
CA THR A 428 21.57 -26.36 2.09
C THR A 428 21.03 -26.21 3.51
N LEU A 429 21.44 -27.08 4.48
CA LEU A 429 21.13 -26.91 5.89
C LEU A 429 21.63 -25.57 6.41
N GLY A 430 22.87 -25.18 6.11
CA GLY A 430 23.42 -23.90 6.53
C GLY A 430 22.68 -22.70 5.92
N ALA A 431 22.31 -22.79 4.64
CA ALA A 431 21.49 -21.77 3.98
C ALA A 431 20.09 -21.66 4.61
N ASP A 432 19.42 -22.78 4.87
CA ASP A 432 18.10 -22.82 5.49
C ASP A 432 18.11 -22.32 6.93
N LEU A 433 19.14 -22.60 7.70
CA LEU A 433 19.34 -22.08 9.06
C LEU A 433 19.52 -20.55 9.04
N ARG A 434 20.26 -20.01 8.08
CA ARG A 434 20.38 -18.56 7.91
C ARG A 434 19.01 -17.93 7.59
N TRP A 435 18.23 -18.54 6.71
CA TRP A 435 16.87 -18.10 6.45
C TRP A 435 15.97 -18.20 7.68
N LEU A 436 16.04 -19.30 8.42
CA LEU A 436 15.30 -19.48 9.67
C LEU A 436 15.64 -18.38 10.68
N SER A 437 16.92 -18.04 10.81
CA SER A 437 17.38 -16.91 11.62
C SER A 437 16.72 -15.60 11.23
N ARG A 438 16.68 -15.27 9.93
CA ARG A 438 16.07 -14.05 9.41
C ARG A 438 14.56 -14.02 9.65
N ILE A 439 13.88 -15.14 9.41
CA ILE A 439 12.42 -15.26 9.61
C ILE A 439 12.07 -15.14 11.09
N HIS A 440 12.85 -15.76 11.99
CA HIS A 440 12.66 -15.62 13.43
C HIS A 440 12.84 -14.18 13.91
N TRP A 441 13.89 -13.49 13.45
CA TRP A 441 14.08 -12.08 13.79
C TRP A 441 12.88 -11.23 13.36
N TRP A 442 12.37 -11.47 12.14
CA TRP A 442 11.20 -10.75 11.65
C TRP A 442 9.92 -11.03 12.45
N ALA A 443 9.74 -12.29 12.88
CA ALA A 443 8.64 -12.68 13.76
C ALA A 443 8.76 -12.12 15.19
N GLY A 444 9.89 -11.49 15.54
CA GLY A 444 10.19 -10.98 16.88
C GLY A 444 10.71 -12.03 17.86
N HIS A 445 11.17 -13.17 17.34
CA HIS A 445 11.76 -14.26 18.11
C HIS A 445 13.29 -14.10 18.16
N ALA A 446 13.77 -13.15 18.98
CA ALA A 446 15.16 -12.72 18.97
C ALA A 446 16.16 -13.82 19.40
N GLU A 447 15.80 -14.64 20.39
CA GLU A 447 16.69 -15.71 20.89
C GLU A 447 16.83 -16.84 19.86
N GLU A 448 15.73 -17.29 19.29
CA GLU A 448 15.72 -18.32 18.25
C GLU A 448 16.43 -17.85 16.96
N ALA A 449 16.30 -16.57 16.62
CA ALA A 449 17.04 -15.99 15.51
C ALA A 449 18.55 -16.09 15.71
N GLN A 450 19.03 -15.78 16.93
CA GLN A 450 20.44 -15.86 17.27
C GLN A 450 20.94 -17.32 17.35
N GLU A 451 20.11 -18.26 17.80
CA GLU A 451 20.44 -19.68 17.85
C GLU A 451 20.62 -20.25 16.44
N ALA A 452 19.65 -20.02 15.56
CA ALA A 452 19.73 -20.44 14.17
C ALA A 452 20.93 -19.80 13.44
N ALA A 453 21.26 -18.53 13.71
CA ALA A 453 22.43 -17.88 13.13
C ALA A 453 23.75 -18.54 13.58
N ARG A 454 23.88 -18.88 14.87
CA ARG A 454 25.07 -19.57 15.39
C ARG A 454 25.22 -20.96 14.77
N GLU A 455 24.14 -21.71 14.67
CA GLU A 455 24.15 -23.04 14.05
C GLU A 455 24.51 -22.95 12.56
N ALA A 456 23.97 -21.96 11.82
CA ALA A 456 24.28 -21.73 10.41
C ALA A 456 25.79 -21.53 10.19
N ILE A 457 26.44 -20.71 11.00
CA ILE A 457 27.89 -20.50 10.95
C ILE A 457 28.64 -21.81 11.25
N ALA A 458 28.28 -22.49 12.34
CA ALA A 458 28.96 -23.73 12.75
C ALA A 458 28.90 -24.82 11.65
N VAL A 459 27.78 -24.93 10.94
CA VAL A 459 27.60 -25.87 9.83
C VAL A 459 28.43 -25.44 8.62
N LEU A 460 28.38 -24.15 8.25
CA LEU A 460 29.02 -23.64 7.02
C LEU A 460 30.53 -23.47 7.14
N GLU A 461 31.10 -23.29 8.35
CA GLU A 461 32.55 -23.24 8.55
C GLU A 461 33.27 -24.51 8.07
N HIS A 462 32.60 -25.63 8.06
CA HIS A 462 33.13 -26.92 7.64
C HIS A 462 32.64 -27.36 6.26
N ALA A 463 31.75 -26.61 5.62
CA ALA A 463 31.13 -27.00 4.36
C ALA A 463 31.89 -26.56 3.10
N GLY A 464 32.90 -25.70 3.23
CA GLY A 464 33.81 -25.31 2.14
C GLY A 464 33.21 -24.31 1.14
N ASP A 465 32.10 -23.63 1.46
CA ASP A 465 31.50 -22.59 0.63
C ASP A 465 31.66 -21.21 1.28
N ASP A 466 32.67 -20.46 0.79
CA ASP A 466 32.99 -19.11 1.30
C ASP A 466 31.83 -18.12 1.12
N ARG A 467 30.99 -18.26 0.08
CA ARG A 467 29.89 -17.38 -0.21
C ARG A 467 28.73 -17.57 0.77
N LEU A 468 28.32 -18.81 1.02
CA LEU A 468 27.27 -19.10 2.01
C LEU A 468 27.70 -18.74 3.42
N LEU A 469 28.97 -19.00 3.76
CA LEU A 469 29.54 -18.60 5.05
C LEU A 469 29.56 -17.07 5.21
N ALA A 470 29.91 -16.31 4.17
CA ALA A 470 29.88 -14.86 4.19
C ALA A 470 28.46 -14.32 4.43
N LEU A 471 27.46 -14.93 3.78
CA LEU A 471 26.04 -14.59 4.00
C LEU A 471 25.60 -14.83 5.45
N ALA A 472 25.97 -15.99 6.02
CA ALA A 472 25.62 -16.33 7.40
C ALA A 472 26.30 -15.40 8.43
N LEU A 473 27.58 -15.08 8.21
CA LEU A 473 28.35 -14.13 9.02
C LEU A 473 27.76 -12.71 8.92
N SER A 474 27.42 -12.26 7.72
CA SER A 474 26.82 -10.94 7.51
C SER A 474 25.42 -10.82 8.14
N ASN A 475 24.60 -11.89 8.07
CA ASN A 475 23.32 -11.96 8.78
C ASN A 475 23.52 -11.90 10.31
N THR A 476 24.52 -12.62 10.83
CA THR A 476 24.86 -12.58 12.26
C THR A 476 25.33 -11.18 12.67
N ALA A 477 26.16 -10.53 11.87
CA ALA A 477 26.60 -9.16 12.10
C ALA A 477 25.40 -8.19 12.17
N GLN A 478 24.40 -8.35 11.29
CA GLN A 478 23.17 -7.57 11.33
C GLN A 478 22.40 -7.77 12.66
N LEU A 479 22.19 -9.03 13.07
CA LEU A 479 21.48 -9.32 14.32
C LEU A 479 22.22 -8.77 15.54
N ARG A 480 23.55 -8.83 15.56
CA ARG A 480 24.38 -8.27 16.63
C ARG A 480 24.32 -6.74 16.66
N MET A 481 24.39 -6.11 15.50
CA MET A 481 24.26 -4.65 15.35
C MET A 481 22.90 -4.16 15.86
N LEU A 482 21.82 -4.85 15.47
CA LEU A 482 20.44 -4.52 15.89
C LEU A 482 20.19 -4.76 17.39
N SER A 483 20.88 -5.75 17.99
CA SER A 483 20.83 -6.03 19.46
C SER A 483 21.87 -5.24 20.24
N ASP A 484 22.44 -4.17 19.68
CA ASP A 484 23.41 -3.27 20.30
C ASP A 484 24.74 -3.95 20.74
N ARG A 485 25.04 -5.14 20.18
CA ARG A 485 26.28 -5.89 20.42
C ARG A 485 27.33 -5.54 19.37
N TYR A 486 27.76 -4.28 19.35
CA TYR A 486 28.54 -3.70 18.26
C TYR A 486 29.90 -4.39 18.04
N ALA A 487 30.60 -4.78 19.11
CA ALA A 487 31.90 -5.47 18.98
C ALA A 487 31.78 -6.80 18.24
N GLU A 488 30.77 -7.61 18.55
CA GLU A 488 30.51 -8.88 17.88
C GLU A 488 30.01 -8.67 16.44
N ALA A 489 29.21 -7.62 16.22
CA ALA A 489 28.78 -7.26 14.87
C ALA A 489 29.96 -6.93 13.97
N ILE A 490 30.94 -6.19 14.48
CA ILE A 490 32.18 -5.85 13.76
C ILE A 490 33.00 -7.10 13.49
N GLU A 491 33.21 -7.97 14.49
CA GLU A 491 34.01 -9.19 14.34
C GLU A 491 33.45 -10.11 13.24
N HIS A 492 32.17 -10.46 13.31
CA HIS A 492 31.53 -11.31 12.29
C HIS A 492 31.48 -10.61 10.92
N GLY A 493 31.18 -9.31 10.91
CA GLY A 493 31.07 -8.54 9.67
C GLY A 493 32.39 -8.37 8.94
N GLU A 494 33.51 -8.16 9.64
CA GLU A 494 34.84 -8.09 9.01
C GLU A 494 35.24 -9.43 8.35
N ARG A 495 34.91 -10.55 8.99
CA ARG A 495 35.07 -11.88 8.38
C ARG A 495 34.20 -12.01 7.11
N ALA A 496 32.95 -11.55 7.16
CA ALA A 496 32.06 -11.55 6.01
C ALA A 496 32.61 -10.68 4.86
N ILE A 497 33.11 -9.48 5.15
CA ILE A 497 33.74 -8.56 4.18
C ILE A 497 34.93 -9.25 3.49
N ALA A 498 35.80 -9.91 4.26
CA ALA A 498 36.97 -10.59 3.71
C ALA A 498 36.57 -11.74 2.77
N LEU A 499 35.54 -12.52 3.13
CA LEU A 499 35.01 -13.61 2.32
C LEU A 499 34.30 -13.07 1.07
N ALA A 500 33.46 -12.04 1.20
CA ALA A 500 32.73 -11.43 0.09
C ALA A 500 33.68 -10.85 -0.98
N ARG A 501 34.77 -10.21 -0.55
CA ARG A 501 35.81 -9.71 -1.46
C ARG A 501 36.53 -10.84 -2.22
N ARG A 502 36.77 -11.99 -1.56
CA ARG A 502 37.36 -13.16 -2.24
C ARG A 502 36.41 -13.80 -3.23
N ALA A 503 35.11 -13.80 -2.90
CA ALA A 503 34.06 -14.36 -3.76
C ALA A 503 33.62 -13.41 -4.88
N ASP A 504 34.14 -12.16 -4.92
CA ASP A 504 33.71 -11.08 -5.82
C ASP A 504 32.19 -10.87 -5.83
N ASP A 505 31.58 -10.92 -4.63
CA ASP A 505 30.12 -10.77 -4.45
C ASP A 505 29.79 -9.38 -3.88
N PRO A 506 29.38 -8.42 -4.72
CA PRO A 506 29.11 -7.06 -4.28
C PRO A 506 27.86 -6.94 -3.39
N ALA A 507 26.89 -7.86 -3.52
CA ALA A 507 25.68 -7.84 -2.69
C ALA A 507 26.01 -8.18 -1.23
N ILE A 508 26.78 -9.25 -1.02
CA ILE A 508 27.23 -9.64 0.33
C ILE A 508 28.17 -8.58 0.89
N LEU A 509 29.07 -8.05 0.06
CA LEU A 509 30.02 -7.02 0.47
C LEU A 509 29.26 -5.74 0.95
N ALA A 510 28.30 -5.25 0.17
CA ALA A 510 27.49 -4.11 0.56
C ALA A 510 26.74 -4.37 1.87
N HIS A 511 26.08 -5.53 2.02
CA HIS A 511 25.37 -5.88 3.23
C HIS A 511 26.29 -5.93 4.46
N ALA A 512 27.46 -6.53 4.35
CA ALA A 512 28.42 -6.64 5.45
C ALA A 512 29.03 -5.27 5.82
N LEU A 513 29.42 -4.45 4.82
CA LEU A 513 29.91 -3.08 5.03
C LEU A 513 28.88 -2.22 5.75
N ASN A 514 27.60 -2.31 5.35
CA ASN A 514 26.52 -1.59 6.01
C ASN A 514 26.41 -1.95 7.49
N ASN A 515 26.43 -3.23 7.82
CA ASN A 515 26.25 -3.68 9.19
C ASN A 515 27.45 -3.30 10.09
N VAL A 516 28.68 -3.49 9.60
CA VAL A 516 29.90 -3.10 10.31
C VAL A 516 29.99 -1.58 10.45
N GLY A 517 29.73 -0.84 9.38
CA GLY A 517 29.77 0.62 9.39
C GLY A 517 28.75 1.21 10.36
N THR A 518 27.53 0.68 10.38
CA THR A 518 26.49 1.12 11.32
C THR A 518 26.90 0.81 12.78
N ALA A 519 27.43 -0.39 13.04
CA ALA A 519 27.89 -0.78 14.37
C ALA A 519 29.03 0.14 14.86
N ARG A 520 30.01 0.42 14.02
CA ARG A 520 31.10 1.36 14.31
C ARG A 520 30.59 2.77 14.56
N TRP A 521 29.72 3.27 13.69
CA TRP A 521 29.16 4.61 13.86
C TRP A 521 28.43 4.78 15.19
N ARG A 522 27.59 3.79 15.54
CA ARG A 522 26.85 3.80 16.81
C ARG A 522 27.73 3.63 18.05
N SER A 523 28.87 2.96 17.92
CA SER A 523 29.87 2.87 18.99
C SER A 523 30.85 4.07 19.04
N GLY A 524 30.58 5.12 18.25
CA GLY A 524 31.39 6.35 18.27
C GLY A 524 32.67 6.30 17.41
N ASP A 525 32.87 5.22 16.62
CA ASP A 525 34.00 5.13 15.69
C ASP A 525 33.78 6.03 14.47
N PRO A 526 34.67 7.05 14.22
CA PRO A 526 34.49 7.99 13.11
C PRO A 526 34.56 7.34 11.72
N ASP A 527 35.20 6.16 11.59
CA ASP A 527 35.27 5.41 10.32
C ASP A 527 33.95 4.74 9.94
N GLY A 528 33.04 4.56 10.90
CA GLY A 528 31.77 3.86 10.68
C GLY A 528 30.94 4.50 9.58
N ARG A 529 30.80 5.82 9.58
CA ARG A 529 30.09 6.56 8.55
C ARG A 529 30.63 6.32 7.15
N ARG A 530 31.94 6.45 6.97
CA ARG A 530 32.62 6.23 5.70
C ARG A 530 32.35 4.81 5.16
N GLN A 531 32.27 3.83 6.06
CA GLN A 531 32.04 2.44 5.70
C GLN A 531 30.59 2.19 5.24
N VAL A 532 29.59 2.85 5.83
CA VAL A 532 28.19 2.79 5.35
C VAL A 532 28.05 3.52 3.99
N GLU A 533 28.75 4.64 3.81
CA GLU A 533 28.78 5.35 2.52
C GLU A 533 29.50 4.50 1.43
N GLU A 534 30.56 3.74 1.78
CA GLU A 534 31.18 2.74 0.88
C GLU A 534 30.19 1.64 0.51
N SER A 535 29.43 1.12 1.49
CA SER A 535 28.35 0.16 1.24
C SER A 535 27.34 0.67 0.21
N LEU A 536 26.89 1.92 0.38
CA LEU A 536 25.96 2.57 -0.56
C LEU A 536 26.55 2.65 -1.95
N ALA A 537 27.80 3.06 -2.08
CA ALA A 537 28.48 3.16 -3.37
C ALA A 537 28.61 1.81 -4.07
N VAL A 538 28.98 0.75 -3.33
CA VAL A 538 29.09 -0.62 -3.85
C VAL A 538 27.73 -1.12 -4.33
N ALA A 539 26.68 -0.94 -3.54
CA ALA A 539 25.33 -1.36 -3.86
C ALA A 539 24.77 -0.64 -5.11
N LEU A 540 24.95 0.67 -5.20
CA LEU A 540 24.52 1.44 -6.38
C LEU A 540 25.28 1.03 -7.65
N ALA A 541 26.59 0.81 -7.56
CA ALA A 541 27.42 0.41 -8.71
C ALA A 541 27.05 -0.99 -9.22
N ALA A 542 26.62 -1.90 -8.31
CA ALA A 542 26.21 -3.26 -8.64
C ALA A 542 24.72 -3.38 -9.01
N GLY A 543 23.92 -2.31 -8.88
CA GLY A 543 22.46 -2.36 -9.09
C GLY A 543 21.69 -3.08 -7.97
N GLU A 544 22.32 -3.27 -6.80
CA GLU A 544 21.73 -3.94 -5.63
C GLU A 544 20.80 -2.99 -4.86
N VAL A 545 19.58 -2.83 -5.36
CA VAL A 545 18.61 -1.83 -4.87
C VAL A 545 18.29 -2.02 -3.39
N GLU A 546 18.04 -3.24 -2.93
CA GLU A 546 17.71 -3.50 -1.51
C GLU A 546 18.83 -3.02 -0.59
N HIS A 547 20.09 -3.34 -0.95
CA HIS A 547 21.25 -2.96 -0.13
C HIS A 547 21.51 -1.45 -0.19
N ALA A 548 21.28 -0.81 -1.34
CA ALA A 548 21.35 0.65 -1.46
C ALA A 548 20.31 1.35 -0.58
N CYS A 549 19.04 0.92 -0.63
CA CYS A 549 17.98 1.45 0.23
C CYS A 549 18.29 1.23 1.72
N ARG A 550 18.83 0.08 2.09
CA ARG A 550 19.27 -0.22 3.47
C ARG A 550 20.37 0.71 3.94
N SER A 551 21.36 0.97 3.09
CA SER A 551 22.46 1.89 3.42
C SER A 551 21.95 3.33 3.55
N TYR A 552 21.06 3.78 2.68
CA TYR A 552 20.37 5.07 2.82
C TYR A 552 19.65 5.17 4.15
N ALA A 553 18.82 4.20 4.50
CA ALA A 553 18.06 4.18 5.74
C ALA A 553 18.97 4.26 6.97
N ASN A 554 20.04 3.45 7.03
CA ASN A 554 20.96 3.50 8.16
C ASN A 554 21.74 4.82 8.26
N ILE A 555 22.10 5.44 7.11
CA ILE A 555 22.73 6.77 7.10
C ILE A 555 21.74 7.81 7.64
N ILE A 556 20.52 7.84 7.11
CA ILE A 556 19.49 8.82 7.49
C ILE A 556 19.16 8.68 8.97
N TRP A 557 18.87 7.46 9.43
CA TRP A 557 18.56 7.22 10.84
C TRP A 557 19.69 7.70 11.76
N SER A 558 20.94 7.36 11.44
CA SER A 558 22.09 7.77 12.24
C SER A 558 22.29 9.29 12.25
N LEU A 559 22.00 9.97 11.14
CA LEU A 559 22.03 11.43 11.06
C LEU A 559 20.91 12.08 11.87
N LEU A 560 19.69 11.51 11.85
CA LEU A 560 18.56 11.99 12.64
C LEU A 560 18.82 11.86 14.14
N ASP A 561 19.32 10.70 14.59
CA ASP A 561 19.66 10.47 15.99
C ASP A 561 20.73 11.45 16.52
N ASN A 562 21.66 11.86 15.66
CA ASN A 562 22.72 12.79 15.99
C ASN A 562 22.39 14.27 15.66
N LEU A 563 21.13 14.61 15.44
CA LEU A 563 20.61 15.96 15.16
C LEU A 563 21.23 16.62 13.89
N ARG A 564 21.79 15.82 12.97
CA ARG A 564 22.41 16.29 11.71
C ARG A 564 21.40 16.39 10.60
N TYR A 565 20.29 17.07 10.84
CA TYR A 565 19.11 17.12 9.96
C TYR A 565 19.42 17.67 8.56
N ALA A 566 20.22 18.73 8.46
CA ALA A 566 20.58 19.29 7.14
C ALA A 566 21.38 18.31 6.26
N GLU A 567 22.04 17.33 6.86
CA GLU A 567 22.71 16.27 6.11
C GLU A 567 21.72 15.15 5.76
N ALA A 568 20.84 14.77 6.68
CA ALA A 568 19.77 13.81 6.39
C ALA A 568 18.90 14.28 5.21
N ASP A 569 18.61 15.58 5.13
CA ASP A 569 17.85 16.19 4.02
C ASP A 569 18.52 16.02 2.64
N ARG A 570 19.83 15.68 2.58
CA ARG A 570 20.52 15.37 1.31
C ARG A 570 20.35 13.93 0.87
N TYR A 571 20.15 13.00 1.82
CA TYR A 571 19.99 11.56 1.53
C TYR A 571 18.53 11.15 1.32
N LEU A 572 17.57 11.82 1.95
CA LEU A 572 16.14 11.50 1.87
C LEU A 572 15.59 11.52 0.43
N PRO A 573 15.77 12.59 -0.39
CA PRO A 573 15.19 12.62 -1.73
C PRO A 573 15.69 11.49 -2.64
N PRO A 574 17.02 11.27 -2.80
CA PRO A 574 17.48 10.18 -3.67
C PRO A 574 17.14 8.78 -3.14
N ALA A 575 17.03 8.61 -1.82
CA ALA A 575 16.59 7.35 -1.22
C ALA A 575 15.13 7.04 -1.56
N LEU A 576 14.24 8.02 -1.38
CA LEU A 576 12.82 7.90 -1.73
C LEU A 576 12.63 7.68 -3.23
N GLU A 577 13.35 8.42 -4.08
CA GLU A 577 13.30 8.25 -5.53
C GLU A 577 13.77 6.86 -5.96
N LEU A 578 14.85 6.34 -5.38
CA LEU A 578 15.35 4.99 -5.65
C LEU A 578 14.32 3.92 -5.23
N ALA A 579 13.81 4.02 -4.01
CA ALA A 579 12.85 3.05 -3.47
C ALA A 579 11.51 3.09 -4.23
N ASP A 580 11.02 4.28 -4.62
CA ASP A 580 9.81 4.45 -5.42
C ASP A 580 9.99 3.93 -6.85
N ARG A 581 11.11 4.29 -7.51
CA ARG A 581 11.42 3.82 -8.87
C ARG A 581 11.57 2.31 -8.92
N ALA A 582 12.19 1.72 -7.90
CA ALA A 582 12.38 0.29 -7.78
C ALA A 582 11.18 -0.44 -7.17
N GLU A 583 10.12 0.27 -6.81
CA GLU A 583 8.90 -0.25 -6.15
C GLU A 583 9.19 -1.14 -4.92
N HIS A 584 10.25 -0.79 -4.21
CA HIS A 584 10.61 -1.51 -2.99
C HIS A 584 9.79 -1.02 -1.81
N LEU A 585 8.52 -1.43 -1.75
CA LEU A 585 7.51 -0.90 -0.82
C LEU A 585 7.96 -0.94 0.66
N GLY A 586 8.68 -2.00 1.07
CA GLY A 586 9.17 -2.10 2.44
C GLY A 586 10.12 -0.95 2.81
N PHE A 587 11.12 -0.67 1.97
CA PHE A 587 12.02 0.46 2.21
C PHE A 587 11.38 1.81 1.90
N LEU A 588 10.50 1.90 0.90
CA LEU A 588 9.77 3.14 0.62
C LEU A 588 8.96 3.59 1.85
N ASN A 589 8.20 2.67 2.46
CA ASN A 589 7.44 2.95 3.68
C ASN A 589 8.36 3.32 4.86
N TYR A 590 9.51 2.64 4.99
CA TYR A 590 10.47 2.93 6.05
C TYR A 590 11.09 4.33 5.89
N LEU A 591 11.49 4.72 4.68
CA LEU A 591 12.04 6.03 4.36
C LEU A 591 11.03 7.16 4.55
N HIS A 592 9.74 6.93 4.25
CA HIS A 592 8.67 7.87 4.59
C HIS A 592 8.56 8.08 6.10
N VAL A 593 8.74 7.03 6.90
CA VAL A 593 8.75 7.16 8.37
C VAL A 593 9.98 7.95 8.85
N GLU A 594 11.15 7.77 8.25
CA GLU A 594 12.32 8.60 8.54
C GLU A 594 12.08 10.08 8.16
N GLN A 595 11.40 10.31 7.03
CA GLN A 595 10.94 11.66 6.68
C GLN A 595 9.94 12.21 7.70
N ALA A 596 9.03 11.36 8.22
CA ALA A 596 8.11 11.74 9.30
C ALA A 596 8.86 12.15 10.57
N MET A 597 9.92 11.43 10.96
CA MET A 597 10.79 11.79 12.08
C MET A 597 11.47 13.15 11.85
N ARG A 598 11.97 13.37 10.63
CA ARG A 598 12.56 14.66 10.23
C ARG A 598 11.55 15.81 10.30
N ARG A 599 10.32 15.59 9.84
CA ARG A 599 9.21 16.57 9.90
C ARG A 599 8.77 16.85 11.34
N LEU A 600 8.73 15.83 12.18
CA LEU A 600 8.44 15.96 13.62
C LEU A 600 9.46 16.90 14.27
N ALA A 601 10.76 16.71 14.00
CA ALA A 601 11.83 17.55 14.52
C ALA A 601 11.72 19.02 14.06
N ALA A 602 11.30 19.25 12.80
CA ALA A 602 11.05 20.59 12.27
C ALA A 602 9.78 21.25 12.82
N ALA A 603 8.97 20.50 13.56
CA ALA A 603 7.62 20.86 14.01
C ALA A 603 6.59 21.04 12.86
N ASP A 604 6.84 20.42 11.71
CA ASP A 604 5.90 20.32 10.59
C ASP A 604 4.95 19.13 10.83
N TRP A 605 4.13 19.23 11.86
CA TRP A 605 3.40 18.08 12.42
C TRP A 605 2.32 17.49 11.52
N ASP A 606 1.69 18.28 10.65
CA ASP A 606 0.68 17.76 9.70
C ASP A 606 1.36 16.91 8.63
N ASP A 607 2.54 17.31 8.18
CA ASP A 607 3.36 16.55 7.26
C ASP A 607 3.92 15.30 7.94
N ALA A 608 4.36 15.41 9.20
CA ALA A 608 4.83 14.27 9.99
C ALA A 608 3.75 13.19 10.16
N GLU A 609 2.49 13.59 10.45
CA GLU A 609 1.36 12.65 10.52
C GLU A 609 1.12 11.96 9.18
N ARG A 610 1.10 12.70 8.06
CA ARG A 610 0.91 12.11 6.71
C ARG A 610 2.01 11.13 6.33
N GLU A 611 3.26 11.50 6.55
CA GLU A 611 4.40 10.62 6.24
C GLU A 611 4.43 9.39 7.14
N ALA A 612 4.08 9.50 8.42
CA ALA A 612 4.01 8.37 9.33
C ALA A 612 2.92 7.35 8.96
N GLU A 613 1.84 7.76 8.28
CA GLU A 613 0.79 6.85 7.83
C GLU A 613 1.31 5.75 6.89
N TYR A 614 2.39 6.00 6.13
CA TYR A 614 3.03 4.97 5.31
C TYR A 614 3.61 3.82 6.12
N GLY A 615 4.01 4.05 7.36
CA GLY A 615 4.54 3.02 8.26
C GLY A 615 3.49 2.24 9.05
N MET A 616 2.20 2.55 8.87
CA MET A 616 1.12 1.90 9.64
C MET A 616 0.73 0.51 9.12
N HIS A 617 1.39 0.02 8.07
CA HIS A 617 1.24 -1.34 7.56
C HIS A 617 1.99 -2.36 8.44
N ASP A 618 1.80 -3.66 8.16
CA ASP A 618 2.30 -4.76 9.01
C ASP A 618 3.83 -4.96 8.98
N PHE A 619 4.57 -4.06 8.33
CA PHE A 619 6.03 -4.08 8.34
C PHE A 619 6.58 -3.56 9.68
N VAL A 620 6.89 -4.48 10.59
CA VAL A 620 7.33 -4.21 11.97
C VAL A 620 8.45 -3.16 12.08
N PRO A 621 9.50 -3.17 11.25
CA PRO A 621 10.56 -2.15 11.31
C PRO A 621 10.07 -0.71 11.15
N ALA A 622 9.10 -0.45 10.29
CA ALA A 622 8.53 0.88 10.07
C ALA A 622 7.43 1.23 11.09
N ARG A 623 6.66 0.24 11.55
CA ARG A 623 5.47 0.46 12.39
C ARG A 623 5.76 1.07 13.75
N CYS A 624 6.81 0.61 14.45
CA CYS A 624 7.15 1.14 15.77
C CYS A 624 7.52 2.64 15.73
N PRO A 625 8.45 3.10 14.87
CA PRO A 625 8.75 4.53 14.77
C PRO A 625 7.57 5.35 14.23
N ALA A 626 6.76 4.83 13.31
CA ALA A 626 5.54 5.50 12.83
C ALA A 626 4.56 5.78 13.97
N LEU A 627 4.23 4.77 14.78
CA LEU A 627 3.39 4.89 15.97
C LEU A 627 3.95 5.92 16.96
N THR A 628 5.27 5.93 17.13
CA THR A 628 5.96 6.87 18.04
C THR A 628 5.85 8.31 17.54
N VAL A 629 6.04 8.57 16.25
CA VAL A 629 5.85 9.90 15.64
C VAL A 629 4.42 10.39 15.81
N LEU A 630 3.43 9.55 15.43
CA LEU A 630 2.00 9.87 15.57
C LEU A 630 1.62 10.18 17.03
N ALA A 631 2.15 9.39 17.97
CA ALA A 631 1.92 9.60 19.39
C ALA A 631 2.51 10.93 19.87
N ARG A 632 3.78 11.24 19.52
CA ARG A 632 4.44 12.50 19.90
C ARG A 632 3.70 13.72 19.36
N VAL A 633 3.22 13.69 18.09
CA VAL A 633 2.41 14.77 17.54
C VAL A 633 1.12 14.96 18.37
N ARG A 634 0.42 13.86 18.70
CA ARG A 634 -0.80 13.93 19.52
C ARG A 634 -0.54 14.46 20.93
N VAL A 635 0.54 13.97 21.57
CA VAL A 635 0.99 14.43 22.89
C VAL A 635 1.23 15.94 22.87
N ARG A 636 2.05 16.42 21.93
CA ARG A 636 2.45 17.83 21.80
C ARG A 636 1.27 18.75 21.44
N ARG A 637 0.29 18.26 20.66
CA ARG A 637 -0.94 18.98 20.33
C ARG A 637 -2.04 18.85 21.38
N GLY A 638 -1.89 17.94 22.36
CA GLY A 638 -2.94 17.63 23.33
C GLY A 638 -4.16 16.93 22.71
N ARG A 639 -3.96 16.13 21.66
CA ARG A 639 -5.01 15.35 21.00
C ARG A 639 -5.20 13.99 21.68
N PRO A 640 -6.42 13.40 21.68
CA PRO A 640 -6.68 12.08 22.25
C PRO A 640 -6.04 10.95 21.44
N GLY A 641 -5.95 9.75 22.04
CA GLY A 641 -5.46 8.53 21.38
C GLY A 641 -3.94 8.38 21.33
N ALA A 642 -3.17 9.20 22.07
CA ALA A 642 -1.72 9.06 22.15
C ALA A 642 -1.31 7.82 22.97
N ASP A 643 -2.03 7.52 24.06
CA ASP A 643 -1.70 6.40 24.96
C ASP A 643 -1.86 5.04 24.27
N GLU A 644 -2.90 4.87 23.41
CA GLU A 644 -3.09 3.67 22.60
C GLU A 644 -1.94 3.45 21.61
N LEU A 645 -1.48 4.51 20.96
CA LEU A 645 -0.35 4.44 20.04
C LEU A 645 0.96 4.11 20.77
N LEU A 646 1.20 4.72 21.95
CA LEU A 646 2.37 4.43 22.78
C LEU A 646 2.34 3.02 23.36
N THR A 647 1.15 2.49 23.65
CA THR A 647 1.00 1.09 24.10
C THR A 647 1.41 0.14 22.98
N GLN A 648 0.86 0.31 21.76
CA GLN A 648 1.22 -0.52 20.61
C GLN A 648 2.72 -0.41 20.26
N ALA A 649 3.28 0.81 20.24
CA ALA A 649 4.71 1.02 20.00
C ALA A 649 5.56 0.31 21.05
N GLY A 650 5.14 0.39 22.33
CA GLY A 650 5.83 -0.23 23.46
C GLY A 650 5.82 -1.76 23.41
N GLU A 651 4.72 -2.38 22.99
CA GLU A 651 4.65 -3.82 22.80
C GLU A 651 5.66 -4.30 21.75
N ILE A 652 5.80 -3.56 20.66
CA ILE A 652 6.79 -3.85 19.62
C ILE A 652 8.20 -3.64 20.16
N ALA A 653 8.46 -2.53 20.83
CA ALA A 653 9.77 -2.17 21.35
C ALA A 653 10.28 -3.18 22.38
N VAL A 654 9.42 -3.61 23.32
CA VAL A 654 9.76 -4.62 24.33
C VAL A 654 10.07 -5.97 23.70
N ARG A 655 9.27 -6.37 22.73
CA ARG A 655 9.46 -7.66 22.04
C ARG A 655 10.76 -7.73 21.24
N THR A 656 11.21 -6.60 20.67
CA THR A 656 12.47 -6.55 19.93
C THR A 656 13.68 -6.33 20.85
N GLY A 657 13.51 -5.62 21.97
CA GLY A 657 14.57 -5.29 22.93
C GLY A 657 15.66 -4.33 22.41
N GLU A 658 15.48 -3.82 21.17
CA GLU A 658 16.46 -2.97 20.48
C GLU A 658 16.38 -1.52 20.98
N LEU A 659 17.52 -0.93 21.41
CA LEU A 659 17.58 0.44 21.93
C LEU A 659 17.02 1.47 20.92
N GLN A 660 17.26 1.28 19.66
CA GLN A 660 16.70 2.14 18.58
C GLN A 660 15.15 2.20 18.58
N ARG A 661 14.46 1.26 19.23
CA ARG A 661 13.00 1.24 19.37
C ARG A 661 12.56 1.60 20.78
N THR A 662 13.24 1.01 21.79
CA THR A 662 12.90 1.30 23.19
C THR A 662 13.19 2.74 23.56
N GLY A 663 14.28 3.34 23.04
CA GLY A 663 14.68 4.72 23.31
C GLY A 663 13.61 5.76 22.93
N PRO A 664 13.23 5.88 21.65
CA PRO A 664 12.22 6.82 21.21
C PRO A 664 10.85 6.64 21.88
N VAL A 665 10.44 5.38 22.12
CA VAL A 665 9.16 5.08 22.80
C VAL A 665 9.21 5.51 24.26
N ALA A 666 10.30 5.22 24.97
CA ALA A 666 10.50 5.63 26.36
C ALA A 666 10.49 7.17 26.49
N ALA A 667 11.19 7.87 25.60
CA ALA A 667 11.21 9.33 25.57
C ALA A 667 9.83 9.93 25.31
N ALA A 668 9.08 9.35 24.36
CA ALA A 668 7.71 9.81 24.07
C ALA A 668 6.75 9.56 25.25
N ARG A 669 6.88 8.43 25.96
CA ARG A 669 6.11 8.14 27.18
C ARG A 669 6.46 9.09 28.31
N ALA A 670 7.76 9.36 28.52
CA ALA A 670 8.23 10.29 29.53
C ALA A 670 7.72 11.72 29.25
N GLU A 671 7.79 12.20 27.99
CA GLU A 671 7.23 13.49 27.58
C GLU A 671 5.72 13.55 27.88
N ALA A 672 4.98 12.52 27.52
CA ALA A 672 3.54 12.44 27.76
C ALA A 672 3.19 12.45 29.25
N ALA A 673 3.91 11.67 30.07
CA ALA A 673 3.71 11.63 31.52
C ALA A 673 4.05 12.98 32.16
N TRP A 674 5.18 13.60 31.80
CA TRP A 674 5.57 14.90 32.32
C TRP A 674 4.55 16.01 32.00
N LEU A 675 4.04 16.07 30.77
CA LEU A 675 3.04 17.06 30.38
C LEU A 675 1.72 16.91 31.15
N ARG A 676 1.43 15.72 31.69
CA ARG A 676 0.28 15.44 32.57
C ARG A 676 0.57 15.67 34.04
N GLY A 677 1.83 15.90 34.42
CA GLY A 677 2.28 16.02 35.81
C GLY A 677 2.45 14.67 36.52
N ASP A 678 2.55 13.57 35.78
CA ASP A 678 2.76 12.22 36.29
C ASP A 678 4.26 11.93 36.42
N HIS A 679 4.84 12.34 37.52
CA HIS A 679 6.28 12.17 37.80
C HIS A 679 6.67 10.71 37.94
N ALA A 680 5.81 9.85 38.48
CA ALA A 680 6.10 8.42 38.61
C ALA A 680 6.15 7.74 37.24
N GLY A 681 5.20 8.09 36.34
CA GLY A 681 5.18 7.61 34.95
C GLY A 681 6.41 8.04 34.15
N VAL A 682 7.00 9.22 34.44
CA VAL A 682 8.27 9.63 33.80
C VAL A 682 9.41 8.68 34.20
N ILE A 683 9.54 8.38 35.50
CA ILE A 683 10.59 7.49 36.01
C ILE A 683 10.39 6.07 35.44
N GLU A 684 9.18 5.54 35.55
CA GLU A 684 8.86 4.21 35.01
C GLU A 684 9.21 4.06 33.52
N ALA A 685 8.94 5.10 32.73
CA ALA A 685 9.21 5.07 31.30
C ALA A 685 10.71 5.23 30.96
N ALA A 686 11.40 6.15 31.63
CA ALA A 686 12.72 6.59 31.21
C ALA A 686 13.88 5.84 31.91
N GLU A 687 13.76 5.49 33.19
CA GLU A 687 14.90 4.97 33.98
C GLU A 687 15.47 3.65 33.41
N PRO A 688 14.68 2.62 33.09
CA PRO A 688 15.23 1.35 32.60
C PRO A 688 15.97 1.51 31.26
N VAL A 689 15.44 2.34 30.37
CA VAL A 689 16.03 2.54 29.04
C VAL A 689 17.20 3.51 29.08
N HIS A 690 17.18 4.49 30.00
CA HIS A 690 18.35 5.33 30.30
C HIS A 690 19.52 4.49 30.79
N ALA A 691 19.28 3.54 31.69
CA ALA A 691 20.30 2.61 32.18
C ALA A 691 20.88 1.75 31.04
N GLN A 692 20.04 1.28 30.13
CA GLN A 692 20.46 0.56 28.93
C GLN A 692 21.32 1.45 28.01
N ALA A 693 20.87 2.67 27.71
CA ALA A 693 21.63 3.62 26.89
C ALA A 693 22.97 4.01 27.50
N ALA A 694 23.03 4.16 28.85
CA ALA A 694 24.27 4.42 29.57
C ALA A 694 25.23 3.23 29.53
N HIS A 695 24.74 1.99 29.67
CA HIS A 695 25.53 0.77 29.54
C HIS A 695 26.19 0.62 28.18
N LEU A 696 25.44 1.02 27.12
CA LEU A 696 25.90 0.96 25.73
C LEU A 696 26.69 2.19 25.28
N ASP A 697 26.86 3.17 26.17
CA ASP A 697 27.43 4.49 25.89
C ASP A 697 26.79 5.20 24.68
N TYR A 698 25.45 5.00 24.46
CA TYR A 698 24.73 5.60 23.38
C TYR A 698 24.21 7.00 23.75
N GLY A 699 24.99 8.03 23.40
CA GLY A 699 24.79 9.43 23.79
C GLY A 699 23.38 10.00 23.52
N PRO A 700 22.80 9.87 22.33
CA PRO A 700 21.51 10.51 22.02
C PRO A 700 20.38 10.16 22.99
N TYR A 701 20.13 8.86 23.24
CA TYR A 701 19.03 8.44 24.14
C TYR A 701 19.42 8.61 25.61
N ARG A 702 20.71 8.50 25.97
CA ARG A 702 21.17 8.82 27.30
C ARG A 702 20.85 10.29 27.65
N ALA A 703 21.14 11.22 26.77
CA ALA A 703 20.86 12.63 26.94
C ALA A 703 19.35 12.94 27.06
N GLU A 704 18.54 12.46 26.12
CA GLU A 704 17.11 12.74 26.12
C GLU A 704 16.39 12.14 27.34
N LEU A 705 16.66 10.87 27.66
CA LEU A 705 16.03 10.22 28.82
C LEU A 705 16.55 10.77 30.16
N GLY A 706 17.85 11.12 30.24
CA GLY A 706 18.43 11.82 31.37
C GLY A 706 17.77 13.18 31.62
N TYR A 707 17.48 13.92 30.57
CA TYR A 707 16.73 15.17 30.67
C TYR A 707 15.34 14.96 31.28
N TRP A 708 14.55 13.98 30.80
CA TRP A 708 13.23 13.72 31.37
C TRP A 708 13.29 13.31 32.84
N LEU A 709 14.25 12.48 33.21
CA LEU A 709 14.50 12.12 34.63
C LEU A 709 14.86 13.34 35.48
N SER A 710 15.72 14.23 34.98
CA SER A 710 16.08 15.47 35.68
C SER A 710 14.88 16.39 35.92
N LYS A 711 13.92 16.44 34.97
CA LYS A 711 12.70 17.26 35.08
C LYS A 711 11.83 16.88 36.30
N VAL A 712 11.93 15.65 36.80
CA VAL A 712 11.18 15.17 37.95
C VAL A 712 12.04 15.02 39.20
N GLY A 713 13.31 15.52 39.17
CA GLY A 713 14.24 15.47 40.28
C GLY A 713 14.81 14.07 40.55
N HIS A 714 14.72 13.14 39.60
CA HIS A 714 15.33 11.82 39.72
C HIS A 714 16.86 11.92 39.48
N PRO A 715 17.69 11.30 40.33
CA PRO A 715 19.16 11.39 40.21
C PRO A 715 19.63 10.72 38.89
N VAL A 716 20.35 11.45 38.07
CA VAL A 716 21.06 10.93 36.89
C VAL A 716 22.54 11.31 36.96
N ALA A 717 23.41 10.47 36.41
CA ALA A 717 24.80 10.82 36.23
C ALA A 717 24.94 12.05 35.32
N ALA A 718 25.88 12.94 35.62
CA ALA A 718 26.16 14.09 34.76
C ALA A 718 26.57 13.60 33.36
N ASP A 719 25.97 14.21 32.31
CA ASP A 719 26.34 14.01 30.92
C ASP A 719 27.05 15.28 30.43
N ASP A 720 28.36 15.17 30.25
CA ASP A 720 29.22 16.30 29.82
C ASP A 720 29.18 16.52 28.28
N SER A 721 28.27 15.84 27.57
CA SER A 721 28.15 16.02 26.12
C SER A 721 27.51 17.37 25.74
N ASP A 722 27.86 17.88 24.56
CA ASP A 722 27.24 19.09 24.01
C ASP A 722 25.83 18.80 23.42
N HIS A 723 25.23 17.64 23.79
CA HIS A 723 23.86 17.33 23.33
C HIS A 723 22.87 18.30 24.00
N PRO A 724 21.94 18.94 23.26
CA PRO A 724 21.08 19.97 23.84
C PRO A 724 20.25 19.48 25.05
N TYR A 725 19.77 18.22 25.05
CA TYR A 725 19.08 17.66 26.21
C TYR A 725 20.02 17.50 27.45
N ALA A 726 21.27 17.14 27.24
CA ALA A 726 22.25 17.10 28.36
C ALA A 726 22.49 18.48 28.95
N LEU A 727 22.62 19.49 28.09
CA LEU A 727 22.72 20.89 28.50
C LEU A 727 21.49 21.37 29.29
N GLN A 728 20.29 21.02 28.85
CA GLN A 728 19.06 21.35 29.60
C GLN A 728 19.01 20.63 30.95
N ALA A 729 19.43 19.37 31.05
CA ALA A 729 19.52 18.65 32.30
C ALA A 729 20.55 19.30 33.27
N ALA A 730 21.61 19.89 32.74
CA ALA A 730 22.61 20.66 33.51
C ALA A 730 22.15 22.10 33.84
N GLY A 731 20.97 22.55 33.35
CA GLY A 731 20.48 23.92 33.56
C GLY A 731 21.01 24.93 32.55
N GLU A 732 21.76 24.55 31.54
CA GLU A 732 22.31 25.39 30.49
C GLU A 732 21.30 25.64 29.34
N TRP A 733 20.05 25.96 29.73
CA TRP A 733 18.92 26.11 28.82
C TRP A 733 19.18 27.06 27.65
N LYS A 734 19.95 28.14 27.84
CA LYS A 734 20.24 29.12 26.79
C LYS A 734 21.08 28.53 25.68
N ARG A 735 22.14 27.82 26.05
CA ARG A 735 23.04 27.15 25.12
C ARG A 735 22.30 26.02 24.37
N ALA A 736 21.41 25.30 25.07
CA ALA A 736 20.54 24.31 24.47
C ALA A 736 19.57 24.94 23.46
N ALA A 737 18.94 26.07 23.81
CA ALA A 737 18.05 26.81 22.90
C ALA A 737 18.77 27.24 21.60
N ASP A 738 20.00 27.79 21.73
CA ASP A 738 20.80 28.17 20.55
C ASP A 738 21.09 26.96 19.63
N LEU A 739 21.43 25.80 20.21
CA LEU A 739 21.66 24.57 19.43
C LEU A 739 20.38 24.02 18.79
N TRP A 740 19.26 24.04 19.50
CA TRP A 740 17.95 23.64 18.93
C TRP A 740 17.52 24.57 17.79
N GLN A 741 17.79 25.87 17.93
CA GLN A 741 17.53 26.83 16.84
C GLN A 741 18.38 26.55 15.62
N GLN A 742 19.68 26.27 15.81
CA GLN A 742 20.61 25.90 14.71
C GLN A 742 20.18 24.60 14.01
N ALA A 743 19.69 23.61 14.80
CA ALA A 743 19.16 22.35 14.26
C ALA A 743 17.79 22.50 13.59
N GLY A 744 17.10 23.65 13.74
CA GLY A 744 15.79 23.90 13.19
C GLY A 744 14.64 23.22 13.96
N CYS A 745 14.89 22.86 15.23
CA CYS A 745 13.92 22.17 16.11
C CYS A 745 13.08 23.18 16.90
N ARG A 746 12.02 23.69 16.26
CA ARG A 746 11.23 24.81 16.82
C ARG A 746 10.53 24.48 18.13
N TYR A 747 10.02 23.26 18.31
CA TYR A 747 9.35 22.86 19.56
C TYR A 747 10.36 22.73 20.70
N GLU A 748 11.47 22.07 20.49
CA GLU A 748 12.55 21.88 21.46
C GLU A 748 13.22 23.22 21.81
N HIS A 749 13.41 24.12 20.83
CA HIS A 749 13.86 25.50 21.07
C HIS A 749 12.93 26.26 22.02
N ALA A 750 11.61 26.23 21.74
CA ALA A 750 10.63 26.86 22.61
C ALA A 750 10.56 26.19 23.99
N ALA A 751 10.72 24.88 24.08
CA ALA A 751 10.79 24.13 25.34
C ALA A 751 12.01 24.55 26.18
N ALA A 752 13.20 24.71 25.57
CA ALA A 752 14.41 25.18 26.23
C ALA A 752 14.26 26.64 26.71
N LEU A 753 13.71 27.54 25.89
CA LEU A 753 13.41 28.93 26.30
C LEU A 753 12.40 28.99 27.47
N ALA A 754 11.47 28.05 27.54
CA ALA A 754 10.51 27.96 28.64
C ALA A 754 11.17 27.64 30.01
N GLU A 755 12.39 27.11 30.03
CA GLU A 755 13.16 26.83 31.23
C GLU A 755 13.86 28.08 31.78
N SER A 756 13.98 29.15 31.00
CA SER A 756 14.59 30.41 31.46
C SER A 756 13.93 30.95 32.72
N PRO A 757 14.65 31.49 33.70
CA PRO A 757 14.07 32.18 34.83
C PRO A 757 13.45 33.54 34.41
N ALA A 758 13.80 34.11 33.25
CA ALA A 758 13.34 35.39 32.79
C ALA A 758 11.95 35.33 32.15
N PRO A 759 11.00 36.14 32.58
CA PRO A 759 9.67 36.16 31.96
C PRO A 759 9.65 36.51 30.46
N ALA A 760 10.62 37.27 29.97
CA ALA A 760 10.74 37.64 28.56
C ALA A 760 10.95 36.42 27.65
N ASP A 761 11.86 35.53 28.03
CA ASP A 761 12.15 34.30 27.28
C ASP A 761 10.94 33.35 27.30
N LYS A 762 10.30 33.23 28.47
CA LYS A 762 9.04 32.44 28.59
C LYS A 762 7.91 33.00 27.73
N LEU A 763 7.81 34.32 27.55
CA LEU A 763 6.84 34.93 26.65
C LEU A 763 7.16 34.63 25.19
N THR A 764 8.46 34.63 24.80
CA THR A 764 8.90 34.20 23.47
C THR A 764 8.60 32.73 23.24
N ALA A 765 8.93 31.86 24.19
CA ALA A 765 8.57 30.46 24.15
C ALA A 765 7.06 30.22 23.97
N LEU A 766 6.24 30.98 24.73
CA LEU A 766 4.79 30.88 24.67
C LEU A 766 4.26 31.27 23.29
N ALA A 767 4.79 32.31 22.66
CA ALA A 767 4.40 32.74 21.32
C ALA A 767 4.71 31.66 20.26
N GLU A 768 5.87 31.02 20.34
CA GLU A 768 6.22 29.91 19.44
C GLU A 768 5.33 28.68 19.67
N LEU A 769 5.12 28.28 20.93
CA LEU A 769 4.26 27.15 21.30
C LEU A 769 2.82 27.35 20.83
N ASP A 770 2.30 28.59 20.93
CA ASP A 770 0.98 28.94 20.43
C ASP A 770 0.90 28.88 18.90
N ALA A 771 1.92 29.32 18.21
CA ALA A 771 2.01 29.24 16.76
C ALA A 771 2.08 27.78 16.25
N LEU A 772 2.76 26.89 16.98
CA LEU A 772 2.84 25.45 16.71
C LEU A 772 1.56 24.70 17.12
N GLY A 773 0.70 25.27 17.95
CA GLY A 773 -0.45 24.58 18.54
C GLY A 773 -0.07 23.60 19.65
N ALA A 774 1.08 23.79 20.31
CA ALA A 774 1.61 22.97 21.39
C ALA A 774 0.94 23.27 22.74
N GLU A 775 -0.35 23.03 22.82
CA GLU A 775 -1.22 23.45 23.93
C GLU A 775 -0.81 22.91 25.30
N PRO A 776 -0.43 21.64 25.49
CA PRO A 776 -0.07 21.15 26.82
C PRO A 776 1.10 21.92 27.42
N LEU A 777 2.18 22.10 26.67
CA LEU A 777 3.35 22.84 27.14
C LEU A 777 3.05 24.35 27.29
N ALA A 778 2.35 24.95 26.33
CA ALA A 778 1.93 26.34 26.40
C ALA A 778 1.09 26.65 27.67
N ARG A 779 0.26 25.70 28.11
CA ARG A 779 -0.52 25.79 29.35
C ARG A 779 0.38 25.80 30.60
N LEU A 780 1.38 24.96 30.64
CA LEU A 780 2.36 24.95 31.74
C LEU A 780 3.09 26.28 31.80
N VAL A 781 3.63 26.78 30.68
CA VAL A 781 4.34 28.06 30.60
C VAL A 781 3.44 29.23 31.03
N ARG A 782 2.15 29.24 30.63
CA ARG A 782 1.17 30.26 31.10
C ARG A 782 0.97 30.23 32.61
N THR A 783 0.94 29.04 33.19
CA THR A 783 0.80 28.89 34.65
C THR A 783 2.03 29.42 35.38
N GLU A 784 3.23 29.11 34.91
CA GLU A 784 4.49 29.61 35.46
C GLU A 784 4.59 31.15 35.36
N LEU A 785 4.27 31.73 34.18
CA LEU A 785 4.25 33.19 34.00
C LEU A 785 3.32 33.89 34.99
N ARG A 786 2.14 33.30 35.27
CA ARG A 786 1.23 33.83 36.31
C ARG A 786 1.83 33.74 37.71
N THR A 787 2.50 32.62 38.04
CA THR A 787 3.18 32.47 39.34
C THR A 787 4.29 33.46 39.48
N LEU A 788 5.01 33.83 38.40
CA LEU A 788 6.04 34.86 38.36
C LEU A 788 5.47 36.29 38.43
N GLY A 789 4.13 36.45 38.52
CA GLY A 789 3.53 37.74 38.67
C GLY A 789 3.32 38.55 37.37
N VAL A 790 3.46 37.90 36.20
CA VAL A 790 3.23 38.55 34.91
C VAL A 790 1.74 38.90 34.74
N ARG A 791 1.40 40.21 34.75
CA ARG A 791 -0.02 40.71 34.76
C ARG A 791 -0.76 40.48 33.45
N ARG A 792 -0.07 40.38 32.30
CA ARG A 792 -0.64 40.21 30.96
C ARG A 792 -0.03 39.02 30.28
N VAL A 793 -0.48 37.83 30.63
CA VAL A 793 -0.12 36.58 29.92
C VAL A 793 -1.05 36.42 28.72
N PRO A 794 -0.53 36.26 27.50
CA PRO A 794 -1.34 36.03 26.30
C PRO A 794 -2.27 34.83 26.48
N ARG A 795 -3.54 35.00 26.08
CA ARG A 795 -4.48 33.88 25.98
C ARG A 795 -4.23 33.17 24.69
N GLY A 796 -3.99 31.88 24.74
CA GLY A 796 -3.84 31.07 23.51
C GLY A 796 -5.09 31.12 22.61
N PRO A 797 -4.94 30.73 21.35
CA PRO A 797 -6.05 30.65 20.41
C PRO A 797 -7.19 29.77 20.96
N HIS A 798 -8.42 30.17 20.76
CA HIS A 798 -9.60 29.40 21.18
C HIS A 798 -9.63 28.03 20.46
N ALA A 799 -10.17 26.99 21.10
CA ALA A 799 -10.23 25.63 20.53
C ALA A 799 -10.84 25.59 19.12
N ALA A 800 -11.92 26.34 18.90
CA ALA A 800 -12.57 26.48 17.59
C ALA A 800 -11.70 27.19 16.55
N THR A 801 -10.78 28.08 16.97
CA THR A 801 -9.83 28.75 16.08
C THR A 801 -8.70 27.80 15.65
N ARG A 802 -8.28 26.90 16.53
CA ARG A 802 -7.26 25.89 16.26
C ARG A 802 -7.76 24.74 15.41
N GLY A 803 -9.06 24.45 15.49
CA GLY A 803 -9.70 23.35 14.76
C GLY A 803 -9.94 23.62 13.26
N ASN A 804 -9.64 24.82 12.75
CA ASN A 804 -9.80 25.11 11.33
C ASN A 804 -8.45 25.34 10.63
N PRO A 805 -8.29 24.85 9.38
CA PRO A 805 -7.04 24.93 8.63
C PRO A 805 -6.49 26.34 8.38
N GLY A 806 -7.40 27.35 8.43
CA GLY A 806 -7.02 28.77 8.24
C GLY A 806 -6.69 29.51 9.53
N GLY A 807 -6.77 28.87 10.72
CA GLY A 807 -6.55 29.53 12.02
C GLY A 807 -7.46 30.73 12.27
N LEU A 808 -8.63 30.77 11.65
CA LEU A 808 -9.60 31.88 11.74
C LEU A 808 -10.47 31.75 12.98
N THR A 809 -10.74 32.87 13.66
CA THR A 809 -11.72 32.87 14.74
C THR A 809 -13.14 32.70 14.17
N GLU A 810 -14.09 32.27 14.98
CA GLU A 810 -15.50 32.12 14.56
C GLU A 810 -16.03 33.42 13.88
N ARG A 811 -15.63 34.57 14.40
CA ARG A 811 -16.01 35.85 13.80
C ARG A 811 -15.34 36.12 12.46
N GLN A 812 -14.07 35.67 12.29
CA GLN A 812 -13.36 35.74 11.02
C GLN A 812 -13.93 34.75 10.00
N LEU A 813 -14.34 33.57 10.42
CA LEU A 813 -15.05 32.61 9.55
C LEU A 813 -16.38 33.18 9.06
N GLN A 814 -17.15 33.84 9.93
CA GLN A 814 -18.39 34.52 9.53
C GLN A 814 -18.08 35.60 8.48
N VAL A 815 -17.03 36.39 8.67
CA VAL A 815 -16.60 37.41 7.70
C VAL A 815 -16.17 36.75 6.37
N VAL A 816 -15.41 35.67 6.40
CA VAL A 816 -14.98 34.94 5.17
C VAL A 816 -16.20 34.43 4.39
N ARG A 817 -17.20 33.85 5.05
CA ARG A 817 -18.43 33.42 4.38
C ARG A 817 -19.09 34.56 3.61
N LEU A 818 -19.22 35.72 4.25
CA LEU A 818 -19.84 36.91 3.63
C LEU A 818 -18.94 37.54 2.54
N LEU A 819 -17.61 37.36 2.62
CA LEU A 819 -16.66 37.73 1.55
C LEU A 819 -16.83 36.85 0.30
N VAL A 820 -17.06 35.57 0.49
CA VAL A 820 -17.35 34.61 -0.60
C VAL A 820 -18.69 34.96 -1.27
N ASP A 821 -19.69 35.36 -0.48
CA ASP A 821 -20.96 35.85 -1.01
C ASP A 821 -20.85 37.22 -1.73
N GLY A 822 -19.65 37.79 -1.81
CA GLY A 822 -19.38 39.04 -2.53
C GLY A 822 -19.73 40.32 -1.80
N LEU A 823 -20.11 40.29 -0.51
CA LEU A 823 -20.54 41.46 0.24
C LEU A 823 -19.41 42.46 0.48
N THR A 824 -19.70 43.73 0.45
CA THR A 824 -18.79 44.83 0.83
C THR A 824 -18.64 44.97 2.35
N ASN A 825 -17.57 45.62 2.82
CA ASN A 825 -17.37 45.79 4.26
C ASN A 825 -18.54 46.54 4.99
N PRO A 826 -19.19 47.53 4.42
CA PRO A 826 -20.43 48.09 5.00
C PRO A 826 -21.56 47.06 5.11
N GLU A 827 -21.81 46.28 4.06
CA GLU A 827 -22.86 45.26 4.06
C GLU A 827 -22.58 44.14 5.07
N ILE A 828 -21.32 43.75 5.21
CA ILE A 828 -20.86 42.80 6.23
C ILE A 828 -21.06 43.39 7.63
N ALA A 829 -20.78 44.68 7.81
CA ALA A 829 -20.95 45.38 9.07
C ALA A 829 -22.43 45.41 9.51
N ASP A 830 -23.31 45.72 8.58
CA ASP A 830 -24.77 45.71 8.81
C ASP A 830 -25.29 44.33 9.14
N ARG A 831 -24.84 43.29 8.37
CA ARG A 831 -25.26 41.91 8.57
C ARG A 831 -24.78 41.30 9.89
N LEU A 832 -23.59 41.68 10.33
CA LEU A 832 -22.97 41.18 11.58
C LEU A 832 -23.22 42.10 12.79
N VAL A 833 -23.92 43.22 12.61
CA VAL A 833 -24.28 44.24 13.64
C VAL A 833 -22.99 44.75 14.34
N VAL A 834 -22.01 45.20 13.55
CA VAL A 834 -20.73 45.76 14.03
C VAL A 834 -20.36 47.02 13.24
N SER A 835 -19.33 47.73 13.68
CA SER A 835 -18.82 48.88 12.93
C SER A 835 -18.06 48.45 11.69
N VAL A 836 -18.07 49.25 10.61
CA VAL A 836 -17.27 49.00 9.39
C VAL A 836 -15.79 48.86 9.74
N ARG A 837 -15.26 49.69 10.66
CA ARG A 837 -13.87 49.58 11.16
C ARG A 837 -13.57 48.22 11.81
N THR A 838 -14.56 47.63 12.46
CA THR A 838 -14.40 46.27 13.04
C THR A 838 -14.27 45.22 11.92
N VAL A 839 -15.07 45.35 10.86
CA VAL A 839 -15.00 44.50 9.68
C VAL A 839 -13.67 44.67 8.97
N ASP A 840 -13.19 45.90 8.77
CA ASP A 840 -11.88 46.19 8.18
C ASP A 840 -10.74 45.46 8.91
N ASN A 841 -10.77 45.46 10.24
CA ASN A 841 -9.78 44.75 11.06
C ASN A 841 -9.91 43.24 10.90
N HIS A 842 -11.12 42.69 10.84
CA HIS A 842 -11.31 41.27 10.60
C HIS A 842 -10.89 40.86 9.20
N VAL A 843 -11.19 41.63 8.17
CA VAL A 843 -10.77 41.38 6.79
C VAL A 843 -9.23 41.38 6.68
N ARG A 844 -8.55 42.38 7.27
CA ARG A 844 -7.10 42.43 7.31
C ARG A 844 -6.52 41.19 7.97
N ALA A 845 -7.02 40.79 9.11
CA ALA A 845 -6.56 39.62 9.81
C ALA A 845 -6.84 38.32 9.05
N VAL A 846 -7.92 38.25 8.27
CA VAL A 846 -8.22 37.13 7.36
C VAL A 846 -7.22 37.07 6.22
N LEU A 847 -6.92 38.22 5.58
CA LEU A 847 -5.95 38.30 4.51
C LEU A 847 -4.54 37.85 4.95
N GLU A 848 -4.12 38.32 6.14
CA GLU A 848 -2.85 37.91 6.75
C GLU A 848 -2.80 36.40 7.05
N LYS A 849 -3.85 35.84 7.64
CA LYS A 849 -3.90 34.43 8.07
C LYS A 849 -4.02 33.44 6.91
N LEU A 850 -4.68 33.85 5.82
CA LEU A 850 -4.85 33.03 4.63
C LEU A 850 -3.74 33.28 3.59
N ASP A 851 -2.76 34.13 3.92
CA ASP A 851 -1.70 34.58 3.00
C ASP A 851 -2.26 35.02 1.63
N ALA A 852 -3.28 35.86 1.67
CA ALA A 852 -4.03 36.29 0.50
C ALA A 852 -3.91 37.80 0.33
N PRO A 853 -3.28 38.31 -0.73
CA PRO A 853 -3.11 39.74 -0.96
C PRO A 853 -4.42 40.48 -1.29
N THR A 854 -5.48 39.77 -1.69
CA THR A 854 -6.77 40.35 -2.05
C THR A 854 -7.92 39.56 -1.43
N ARG A 855 -9.08 40.25 -1.23
CA ARG A 855 -10.31 39.61 -0.71
C ARG A 855 -10.83 38.48 -1.58
N GLY A 856 -10.66 38.57 -2.91
CA GLY A 856 -11.05 37.51 -3.84
C GLY A 856 -10.17 36.27 -3.69
N GLN A 857 -8.87 36.46 -3.53
CA GLN A 857 -7.93 35.37 -3.27
C GLN A 857 -8.16 34.73 -1.89
N ALA A 858 -8.53 35.52 -0.87
CA ALA A 858 -8.90 34.96 0.43
C ALA A 858 -10.16 34.09 0.35
N ALA A 859 -11.14 34.48 -0.47
CA ALA A 859 -12.32 33.66 -0.73
C ALA A 859 -11.99 32.34 -1.41
N VAL A 860 -11.16 32.37 -2.44
CA VAL A 860 -10.67 31.14 -3.13
C VAL A 860 -9.90 30.24 -2.16
N ARG A 861 -8.97 30.83 -1.40
CA ARG A 861 -8.14 30.09 -0.44
C ARG A 861 -8.96 29.46 0.69
N ALA A 862 -10.00 30.14 1.15
CA ALA A 862 -10.92 29.61 2.16
C ALA A 862 -11.73 28.42 1.63
N THR A 863 -12.07 28.41 0.35
CA THR A 863 -12.77 27.31 -0.31
C THR A 863 -11.81 26.10 -0.49
N GLU A 864 -10.59 26.34 -0.95
CA GLU A 864 -9.54 25.30 -1.07
C GLU A 864 -9.24 24.63 0.27
N LEU A 865 -9.23 25.37 1.36
CA LEU A 865 -9.00 24.88 2.72
C LEU A 865 -10.26 24.21 3.34
N GLY A 866 -11.36 24.11 2.63
CA GLY A 866 -12.59 23.51 3.16
C GLY A 866 -13.21 24.24 4.35
N LEU A 867 -12.90 25.55 4.51
CA LEU A 867 -13.41 26.38 5.62
C LEU A 867 -14.89 26.72 5.50
N LEU A 868 -15.48 26.39 4.36
CA LEU A 868 -16.88 26.65 4.04
C LEU A 868 -17.57 25.32 3.76
N PRO A 869 -18.76 25.04 4.32
CA PRO A 869 -19.52 23.87 3.90
C PRO A 869 -19.82 23.99 2.40
N TYR A 870 -19.67 22.89 1.66
CA TYR A 870 -20.09 22.80 0.26
C TYR A 870 -21.55 23.22 0.18
N GLY A 871 -21.82 24.34 -0.51
CA GLY A 871 -23.08 25.06 -0.47
C GLY A 871 -24.24 24.28 -1.06
N GLU A 872 -25.35 24.40 -0.41
CA GLU A 872 -26.65 24.57 -1.06
C GLU A 872 -26.61 25.86 -1.92
N THR A 873 -26.40 25.69 -3.23
CA THR A 873 -26.82 26.68 -4.25
C THR A 873 -27.79 26.01 -5.18
#